data_e3917e6dd88b9da5f1bb2305af678a51
#
_entry.id   e3917e6dd88b9da5f1bb2305af678a51
#
_cell.length_a   1.000
_cell.length_b   1.000
_cell.length_c   1.000
_cell.angle_alpha   90.00
_cell.angle_beta   90.00
_cell.angle_gamma   90.00
#
_symmetry.space_group_name_H-M   'P 1'
#
loop_
_entity.id
_entity.type
_entity.pdbx_description
1 polymer ?
#
loop_
_entity_poly.entity_id
_entity_poly.type
_entity_poly.pdbx_seq_one_letter_code
_entity_poly.pdbx_strand_id
1 'polypeptide(L)'
;MVRKLATPTILQWPALLGGGKGGRFARTLLVIGIATISTCGITPCLAQGPAATVEVPVIVDSPAITSLRASDPQSPFELARAAQLALDLGRADVAIEFLTKLVADGPEAGALLDAHRRLGTAHFLRFQNNVAIQPVGTEVANRVLEAAANYAADPDRLARLVQQLGDGDSAKRRQASDELMRAGKHAANPLFEVLADPDQEDLHPRARVMLVELGQAIHGPLLAALESDSDTLVASVIQVCGAIRHKAATDLIVGRFGLAPDDSRVAAAAETALIQLAGNAPARHEVELYLRHRAQVYLRPEPMFAPDQQGEVEFWNWEEAQAVETRLPVFDAQVRIADRLLSNLEEISDSPLTPGLANQRLLARLQLAKLDSGLDTPLSEESLQAFAPTSLSDLEQALESALPRRELTPAAIAATEALAAHGDVSLLVTRDKRPSPLAMALESDYHQVRLAAALAILRLDPTRMYAGSSDVLRTLERTATAAGRRIVVIADPHQERATLLAGIVQTVGFEPVVVSGGSALFREAYRTIDVEFLLISENVSGPILTETLQILRKDRRTADLPIGVLADPETLMTREVQTAGDPRTLAMITPQDEEGFVFQAEQLLRSPGRMLVTAEQRLADAELAMTALAKLANQRQRYSFYDLWPLESTLLSRLREGALTEDVAMVLGYLGTPAAQQSLVEVASDTLRPLPQRQACVEAFTHSVESRGLLLTKDQILRQYDRYNGSETLGADTQTVLAQILDALEAPTKGVRFDQPAIAPENRE
;
A
#
# COMPACT_ATOMS: atom_id res chain seq x y z
N MET A 1 15.61 -35.31 19.25
CA MET A 1 16.09 -34.60 18.04
C MET A 1 15.71 -33.14 18.21
N VAL A 2 16.69 -32.32 18.53
CA VAL A 2 16.52 -30.91 18.92
C VAL A 2 16.48 -30.09 17.63
N ARG A 3 15.34 -29.45 17.31
CA ARG A 3 15.23 -28.45 16.25
C ARG A 3 15.82 -27.14 16.79
N LYS A 4 16.89 -26.69 16.14
CA LYS A 4 17.47 -25.35 16.35
C LYS A 4 16.46 -24.32 15.85
N LEU A 5 16.02 -23.44 16.75
CA LEU A 5 15.27 -22.23 16.45
C LEU A 5 16.23 -21.27 15.75
N ALA A 6 15.83 -20.84 14.55
CA ALA A 6 16.47 -19.75 13.83
C ALA A 6 16.02 -18.43 14.47
N THR A 7 16.97 -17.58 14.81
CA THR A 7 16.77 -16.22 15.30
C THR A 7 16.10 -15.35 14.22
N PRO A 8 15.09 -14.55 14.55
CA PRO A 8 14.43 -13.70 13.58
C PRO A 8 15.32 -12.52 13.18
N THR A 9 15.45 -12.31 11.90
CA THR A 9 16.06 -11.13 11.30
C THR A 9 15.13 -9.93 11.52
N ILE A 10 15.62 -8.90 12.19
CA ILE A 10 14.90 -7.63 12.38
C ILE A 10 14.78 -6.96 11.00
N LEU A 11 13.61 -6.99 10.43
CA LEU A 11 13.27 -6.23 9.22
C LEU A 11 13.05 -4.77 9.60
N GLN A 12 13.92 -3.91 9.08
CA GLN A 12 13.67 -2.47 9.08
C GLN A 12 12.39 -2.19 8.28
N TRP A 13 11.50 -1.40 8.86
CA TRP A 13 10.39 -0.81 8.12
C TRP A 13 10.95 -0.10 6.88
N PRO A 14 10.50 -0.41 5.67
CA PRO A 14 10.63 0.55 4.60
C PRO A 14 9.86 1.78 5.08
N ALA A 15 10.56 2.91 5.21
CA ALA A 15 9.93 4.17 5.51
C ALA A 15 8.88 4.43 4.41
N LEU A 16 7.60 4.17 4.72
CA LEU A 16 6.45 4.68 3.99
C LEU A 16 6.33 6.19 4.27
N LEU A 17 7.43 6.90 4.03
CA LEU A 17 7.48 8.35 3.96
C LEU A 17 7.68 8.68 2.49
N GLY A 18 6.64 9.23 1.91
CA GLY A 18 6.57 9.64 0.52
C GLY A 18 7.78 10.44 0.09
N GLY A 19 8.38 10.04 -1.02
CA GLY A 19 9.44 10.74 -1.72
C GLY A 19 8.92 12.01 -2.37
N GLY A 20 8.79 13.09 -1.61
CA GLY A 20 8.60 14.44 -2.11
C GLY A 20 9.94 15.06 -2.50
N LYS A 21 10.15 15.34 -3.77
CA LYS A 21 11.31 16.08 -4.28
C LYS A 21 11.28 17.53 -3.80
N GLY A 22 12.36 17.96 -3.16
CA GLY A 22 12.91 19.31 -3.27
C GLY A 22 12.46 20.36 -2.26
N GLY A 23 13.32 20.65 -1.28
CA GLY A 23 13.23 21.85 -0.45
C GLY A 23 14.37 21.90 0.56
N ARG A 24 15.45 22.61 0.22
CA ARG A 24 16.51 22.99 1.15
C ARG A 24 15.90 23.86 2.25
N PHE A 25 15.93 23.39 3.51
CA PHE A 25 15.75 24.28 4.66
C PHE A 25 16.88 24.11 5.68
N ALA A 26 17.33 25.27 6.12
CA ALA A 26 18.47 25.50 6.99
C ALA A 26 18.27 24.91 8.39
N ARG A 27 19.34 24.35 8.94
CA ARG A 27 19.48 24.02 10.37
C ARG A 27 19.44 25.31 11.20
N THR A 28 18.41 25.46 12.03
CA THR A 28 18.41 26.44 13.12
C THR A 28 18.54 25.70 14.43
N LEU A 29 19.66 25.87 15.10
CA LEU A 29 19.91 25.44 16.48
C LEU A 29 19.00 26.25 17.42
N LEU A 30 18.09 25.56 18.13
CA LEU A 30 17.32 26.16 19.22
C LEU A 30 17.99 25.81 20.55
N VAL A 31 18.60 26.79 21.18
CA VAL A 31 19.09 26.76 22.55
C VAL A 31 17.88 27.02 23.47
N ILE A 32 17.49 26.05 24.27
CA ILE A 32 16.46 26.24 25.29
C ILE A 32 17.11 26.66 26.60
N GLY A 33 16.79 27.90 27.00
CA GLY A 33 17.20 28.48 28.26
C GLY A 33 16.44 27.87 29.44
N ILE A 34 17.15 27.64 30.49
CA ILE A 34 16.70 27.19 31.81
C ILE A 34 15.99 28.38 32.50
N ALA A 35 14.70 28.24 32.79
CA ALA A 35 13.98 29.15 33.67
C ALA A 35 14.02 28.65 35.12
N THR A 36 14.60 29.44 35.99
CA THR A 36 14.66 29.29 37.43
C THR A 36 13.31 29.55 38.09
N ILE A 37 12.85 28.61 38.89
CA ILE A 37 11.77 28.85 39.88
C ILE A 37 12.33 28.82 41.28
N SER A 38 12.04 29.85 42.00
CA SER A 38 12.54 30.22 43.32
C SER A 38 11.75 29.54 44.46
N THR A 39 12.45 28.90 45.29
CA THR A 39 12.37 28.65 46.74
C THR A 39 11.07 28.77 47.54
N CYS A 40 10.79 27.69 48.28
CA CYS A 40 10.33 27.80 49.66
C CYS A 40 11.04 26.74 50.50
N GLY A 41 11.64 27.18 51.60
CA GLY A 41 12.66 26.44 52.34
C GLY A 41 12.10 25.39 53.30
N ILE A 42 12.81 24.30 53.41
CA ILE A 42 12.88 23.41 54.57
C ILE A 42 14.32 22.95 54.69
N THR A 43 14.96 23.29 55.79
CA THR A 43 16.32 22.87 56.16
C THR A 43 16.36 21.39 56.49
N PRO A 44 17.31 20.62 55.94
CA PRO A 44 17.75 19.37 56.54
C PRO A 44 19.20 19.45 57.03
N CYS A 45 19.37 18.79 58.12
CA CYS A 45 20.59 18.55 58.85
C CYS A 45 21.68 17.89 57.98
N LEU A 46 22.88 18.45 58.07
CA LEU A 46 24.10 17.96 57.40
C LEU A 46 24.58 16.62 58.01
N ALA A 47 24.71 15.63 57.12
CA ALA A 47 25.65 14.56 57.30
C ALA A 47 26.55 14.53 56.03
N GLN A 48 27.78 15.04 56.18
CA GLN A 48 28.83 14.96 55.15
C GLN A 48 29.36 13.52 55.11
N GLY A 49 28.98 12.77 54.03
CA GLY A 49 29.74 11.61 53.57
C GLY A 49 30.51 12.02 52.31
N PRO A 50 31.73 11.48 52.08
CA PRO A 50 32.54 11.86 50.92
C PRO A 50 31.80 11.49 49.60
N ALA A 51 31.77 12.44 48.70
CA ALA A 51 31.29 12.24 47.34
C ALA A 51 32.13 11.12 46.68
N ALA A 52 31.51 9.96 46.45
CA ALA A 52 32.08 8.95 45.60
C ALA A 52 32.06 9.50 44.18
N THR A 53 33.21 9.93 43.69
CA THR A 53 33.47 10.07 42.25
C THR A 53 33.27 8.70 41.64
N VAL A 54 32.22 8.53 40.84
CA VAL A 54 32.06 7.37 39.96
C VAL A 54 33.17 7.50 38.92
N GLU A 55 34.33 6.86 39.21
CA GLU A 55 35.33 6.63 38.19
C GLU A 55 34.68 5.74 37.11
N VAL A 56 34.42 6.31 35.93
CA VAL A 56 34.14 5.52 34.72
C VAL A 56 35.35 4.59 34.56
N PRO A 57 35.16 3.26 34.55
CA PRO A 57 36.29 2.35 34.44
C PRO A 57 37.00 2.64 33.11
N VAL A 58 38.25 3.12 33.18
CA VAL A 58 39.12 3.22 32.01
C VAL A 58 39.35 1.78 31.54
N ILE A 59 38.70 1.38 30.47
CA ILE A 59 38.88 0.07 29.84
C ILE A 59 40.32 0.08 29.28
N VAL A 60 41.24 -0.51 29.99
CA VAL A 60 42.63 -0.64 29.53
C VAL A 60 42.68 -1.63 28.37
N ASP A 61 43.18 -1.19 27.24
CA ASP A 61 43.34 -2.02 26.06
C ASP A 61 44.21 -3.24 26.35
N SER A 62 43.72 -4.41 25.99
CA SER A 62 44.54 -5.63 26.03
C SER A 62 45.71 -5.49 25.03
N PRO A 63 46.83 -6.22 25.22
CA PRO A 63 47.94 -6.20 24.26
C PRO A 63 47.52 -6.51 22.83
N ALA A 64 46.45 -7.33 22.63
CA ALA A 64 45.90 -7.63 21.34
C ALA A 64 45.20 -6.40 20.69
N ILE A 65 44.41 -5.63 21.45
CA ILE A 65 43.78 -4.40 20.97
C ILE A 65 44.82 -3.32 20.69
N THR A 66 45.82 -3.17 21.55
CA THR A 66 46.94 -2.23 21.32
C THR A 66 47.69 -2.56 20.01
N SER A 67 47.95 -3.85 19.77
CA SER A 67 48.57 -4.32 18.51
C SER A 67 47.65 -4.08 17.30
N LEU A 68 46.35 -4.28 17.46
CA LEU A 68 45.37 -4.06 16.39
C LEU A 68 45.31 -2.59 15.97
N ARG A 69 45.32 -1.65 16.93
CA ARG A 69 45.40 -0.20 16.65
C ARG A 69 46.76 0.20 16.05
N ALA A 70 47.84 -0.39 16.54
CA ALA A 70 49.17 -0.13 16.03
C ALA A 70 49.40 -0.63 14.59
N SER A 71 48.57 -1.55 14.10
CA SER A 71 48.61 -2.01 12.70
C SER A 71 48.08 -0.97 11.70
N ASP A 72 47.41 0.10 12.19
CA ASP A 72 46.85 1.23 11.43
C ASP A 72 46.16 0.82 10.11
N PRO A 73 45.05 0.06 10.19
CA PRO A 73 44.34 -0.38 8.99
C PRO A 73 43.80 0.83 8.20
N GLN A 74 44.02 0.82 6.85
CA GLN A 74 43.62 1.92 5.98
C GLN A 74 42.62 1.48 4.91
N SER A 75 42.73 0.23 4.43
CA SER A 75 41.80 -0.24 3.37
C SER A 75 40.48 -0.74 3.96
N PRO A 76 39.36 -0.70 3.19
CA PRO A 76 38.07 -1.24 3.65
C PRO A 76 38.15 -2.69 4.10
N PHE A 77 38.96 -3.51 3.44
CA PHE A 77 39.23 -4.89 3.85
C PHE A 77 39.90 -4.97 5.22
N GLU A 78 40.96 -4.18 5.44
CA GLU A 78 41.68 -4.19 6.70
C GLU A 78 40.85 -3.65 7.85
N LEU A 79 40.11 -2.56 7.62
CA LEU A 79 39.20 -1.96 8.60
C LEU A 79 38.06 -2.91 8.99
N ALA A 80 37.41 -3.55 8.04
CA ALA A 80 36.36 -4.53 8.33
C ALA A 80 36.90 -5.77 9.05
N ARG A 81 38.10 -6.25 8.70
CA ARG A 81 38.77 -7.35 9.38
C ARG A 81 39.18 -6.96 10.80
N ALA A 82 39.72 -5.76 11.02
CA ALA A 82 40.05 -5.24 12.33
C ALA A 82 38.82 -5.09 13.24
N ALA A 83 37.71 -4.60 12.68
CA ALA A 83 36.44 -4.52 13.39
C ALA A 83 35.94 -5.91 13.83
N GLN A 84 36.01 -6.92 12.97
CA GLN A 84 35.66 -8.29 13.34
C GLN A 84 36.56 -8.83 14.47
N LEU A 85 37.88 -8.64 14.39
CA LEU A 85 38.80 -9.07 15.44
C LEU A 85 38.52 -8.38 16.77
N ALA A 86 38.15 -7.09 16.74
CA ALA A 86 37.77 -6.36 17.94
C ALA A 86 36.46 -6.93 18.55
N LEU A 87 35.47 -7.30 17.72
CA LEU A 87 34.25 -7.97 18.18
C LEU A 87 34.52 -9.34 18.78
N ASP A 88 35.39 -10.13 18.15
CA ASP A 88 35.80 -11.45 18.66
C ASP A 88 36.52 -11.35 20.03
N LEU A 89 37.16 -10.21 20.31
CA LEU A 89 37.76 -9.86 21.59
C LEU A 89 36.81 -9.19 22.59
N GLY A 90 35.51 -9.07 22.24
CA GLY A 90 34.47 -8.46 23.08
C GLY A 90 34.52 -6.93 23.17
N ARG A 91 35.25 -6.25 22.28
CA ARG A 91 35.44 -4.80 22.24
C ARG A 91 34.65 -4.15 21.10
N ALA A 92 33.33 -4.03 21.29
CA ALA A 92 32.46 -3.38 20.37
C ALA A 92 32.79 -1.88 20.13
N ASP A 93 33.26 -1.19 21.16
CA ASP A 93 33.72 0.20 21.09
C ASP A 93 34.87 0.39 20.07
N VAL A 94 35.84 -0.50 20.05
CA VAL A 94 36.96 -0.49 19.10
C VAL A 94 36.47 -0.90 17.68
N ALA A 95 35.54 -1.83 17.60
CA ALA A 95 34.94 -2.19 16.31
C ALA A 95 34.21 -1.01 15.70
N ILE A 96 33.40 -0.26 16.47
CA ILE A 96 32.73 0.97 16.04
C ILE A 96 33.76 2.01 15.54
N GLU A 97 34.92 2.16 16.22
CA GLU A 97 35.96 3.08 15.79
C GLU A 97 36.46 2.76 14.37
N PHE A 98 36.79 1.49 14.07
CA PHE A 98 37.22 1.06 12.73
C PHE A 98 36.15 1.17 11.69
N LEU A 99 34.90 0.81 12.01
CA LEU A 99 33.77 0.92 11.07
C LEU A 99 33.43 2.38 10.79
N THR A 100 33.51 3.26 11.80
CA THR A 100 33.29 4.71 11.61
C THR A 100 34.39 5.31 10.72
N LYS A 101 35.64 4.89 10.86
CA LYS A 101 36.74 5.28 9.96
C LYS A 101 36.43 4.84 8.53
N LEU A 102 35.97 3.61 8.32
CA LEU A 102 35.59 3.09 7.00
C LEU A 102 34.49 3.91 6.35
N VAL A 103 33.46 4.32 7.13
CA VAL A 103 32.38 5.18 6.64
C VAL A 103 32.87 6.58 6.30
N ALA A 104 33.70 7.16 7.19
CA ALA A 104 34.21 8.55 7.05
C ALA A 104 35.16 8.71 5.87
N ASP A 105 35.98 7.69 5.60
CA ASP A 105 36.95 7.72 4.48
C ASP A 105 36.29 7.70 3.11
N GLY A 106 35.00 7.33 3.02
CA GLY A 106 34.18 7.33 1.79
C GLY A 106 34.81 6.50 0.64
N PRO A 107 35.18 5.23 0.86
CA PRO A 107 35.96 4.47 -0.09
C PRO A 107 35.23 4.26 -1.42
N GLU A 108 35.99 4.20 -2.52
CA GLU A 108 35.47 3.89 -3.84
C GLU A 108 34.83 2.49 -3.91
N ALA A 109 33.85 2.31 -4.77
CA ALA A 109 33.12 1.05 -4.96
C ALA A 109 34.06 -0.14 -5.23
N GLY A 110 35.17 0.05 -5.94
CA GLY A 110 36.17 -0.98 -6.21
C GLY A 110 36.87 -1.50 -4.95
N ALA A 111 37.15 -0.64 -3.99
CA ALA A 111 37.77 -1.02 -2.72
C ALA A 111 36.78 -1.75 -1.79
N LEU A 112 35.51 -1.34 -1.80
CA LEU A 112 34.43 -2.06 -1.11
C LEU A 112 34.20 -3.45 -1.69
N LEU A 113 34.24 -3.57 -3.02
CA LEU A 113 34.12 -4.85 -3.71
C LEU A 113 35.29 -5.79 -3.38
N ASP A 114 36.52 -5.28 -3.28
CA ASP A 114 37.68 -6.08 -2.85
C ASP A 114 37.50 -6.61 -1.41
N ALA A 115 37.01 -5.76 -0.53
CA ALA A 115 36.67 -6.17 0.84
C ALA A 115 35.57 -7.28 0.83
N HIS A 116 34.52 -7.12 0.04
CA HIS A 116 33.47 -8.12 -0.11
C HIS A 116 34.01 -9.47 -0.65
N ARG A 117 34.86 -9.43 -1.68
CA ARG A 117 35.45 -10.65 -2.30
C ARG A 117 36.30 -11.43 -1.33
N ARG A 118 37.03 -10.75 -0.44
CA ARG A 118 37.94 -11.38 0.51
C ARG A 118 37.26 -11.88 1.78
N LEU A 119 36.24 -11.16 2.28
CA LEU A 119 35.57 -11.47 3.54
C LEU A 119 34.27 -12.26 3.34
N GLY A 120 33.62 -12.08 2.19
CA GLY A 120 32.37 -12.73 1.85
C GLY A 120 31.13 -12.06 2.42
N THR A 121 29.98 -12.29 1.78
CA THR A 121 28.66 -11.72 2.15
C THR A 121 28.31 -12.00 3.63
N ALA A 122 28.54 -13.22 4.10
CA ALA A 122 28.20 -13.62 5.48
C ALA A 122 28.90 -12.77 6.56
N HIS A 123 30.08 -12.22 6.24
CA HIS A 123 30.81 -11.36 7.15
C HIS A 123 30.06 -10.03 7.38
N PHE A 124 29.60 -9.40 6.30
CA PHE A 124 28.88 -8.12 6.36
C PHE A 124 27.47 -8.27 6.90
N LEU A 125 26.78 -9.38 6.62
CA LEU A 125 25.50 -9.70 7.25
C LEU A 125 25.62 -9.85 8.80
N ARG A 126 26.76 -10.32 9.30
CA ARG A 126 27.00 -10.33 10.76
C ARG A 126 27.12 -8.92 11.33
N PHE A 127 27.73 -7.99 10.61
CA PHE A 127 27.77 -6.58 11.04
C PHE A 127 26.36 -5.96 11.04
N GLN A 128 25.57 -6.25 10.03
CA GLN A 128 24.17 -5.78 9.92
C GLN A 128 23.31 -6.26 11.11
N ASN A 129 23.53 -7.50 11.57
CA ASN A 129 22.71 -8.12 12.61
C ASN A 129 23.31 -7.99 14.03
N ASN A 130 24.43 -7.32 14.21
CA ASN A 130 25.05 -7.18 15.53
C ASN A 130 24.65 -5.89 16.23
N VAL A 131 23.76 -6.00 17.21
CA VAL A 131 23.20 -4.86 17.97
C VAL A 131 24.29 -4.00 18.63
N ALA A 132 25.43 -4.60 19.05
CA ALA A 132 26.50 -3.89 19.77
C ALA A 132 27.25 -2.84 18.93
N ILE A 133 27.15 -2.88 17.61
CA ILE A 133 27.83 -1.98 16.67
C ILE A 133 26.87 -1.14 15.79
N GLN A 134 25.58 -1.09 16.17
CA GLN A 134 24.63 -0.27 15.45
C GLN A 134 24.74 1.22 15.83
N PRO A 135 24.43 2.15 14.89
CA PRO A 135 23.95 1.94 13.52
C PRO A 135 25.06 1.72 12.46
N VAL A 136 26.33 1.91 12.83
CA VAL A 136 27.48 1.92 11.91
C VAL A 136 27.69 0.56 11.23
N GLY A 137 27.40 -0.54 11.92
CA GLY A 137 27.50 -1.89 11.37
C GLY A 137 26.55 -2.10 10.18
N THR A 138 25.32 -1.64 10.29
CA THR A 138 24.33 -1.67 9.19
C THR A 138 24.76 -0.78 8.03
N GLU A 139 25.28 0.42 8.30
CA GLU A 139 25.70 1.35 7.25
C GLU A 139 26.86 0.77 6.42
N VAL A 140 27.88 0.22 7.07
CA VAL A 140 29.01 -0.44 6.38
C VAL A 140 28.54 -1.65 5.58
N ALA A 141 27.70 -2.50 6.18
CA ALA A 141 27.19 -3.68 5.51
C ALA A 141 26.41 -3.28 4.24
N ASN A 142 25.50 -2.32 4.34
CA ASN A 142 24.70 -1.87 3.20
C ASN A 142 25.58 -1.32 2.07
N ARG A 143 26.56 -0.46 2.38
CA ARG A 143 27.47 0.09 1.36
C ARG A 143 28.30 -0.99 0.63
N VAL A 144 28.79 -1.97 1.36
CA VAL A 144 29.60 -3.05 0.78
C VAL A 144 28.73 -4.00 -0.04
N LEU A 145 27.56 -4.37 0.46
CA LEU A 145 26.63 -5.26 -0.24
C LEU A 145 26.04 -4.59 -1.49
N GLU A 146 25.75 -3.29 -1.41
CA GLU A 146 25.30 -2.50 -2.57
C GLU A 146 26.39 -2.41 -3.65
N ALA A 147 27.63 -2.13 -3.28
CA ALA A 147 28.75 -2.12 -4.23
C ALA A 147 28.93 -3.50 -4.92
N ALA A 148 28.75 -4.59 -4.17
CA ALA A 148 28.81 -5.95 -4.71
C ALA A 148 27.64 -6.26 -5.63
N ALA A 149 26.42 -5.84 -5.27
CA ALA A 149 25.22 -6.00 -6.08
C ALA A 149 25.31 -5.21 -7.39
N ASN A 150 25.73 -3.94 -7.32
CA ASN A 150 25.91 -3.09 -8.50
C ASN A 150 26.98 -3.67 -9.46
N TYR A 151 28.08 -4.21 -8.92
CA TYR A 151 29.07 -4.90 -9.74
C TYR A 151 28.53 -6.17 -10.39
N ALA A 152 27.74 -6.96 -9.65
CA ALA A 152 27.13 -8.17 -10.18
C ALA A 152 26.13 -7.88 -11.30
N ALA A 153 25.42 -6.75 -11.20
CA ALA A 153 24.39 -6.32 -12.15
C ALA A 153 24.90 -5.41 -13.28
N ASP A 154 26.21 -5.07 -13.33
CA ASP A 154 26.78 -4.16 -14.34
C ASP A 154 26.57 -4.72 -15.76
N PRO A 155 25.69 -4.10 -16.59
CA PRO A 155 25.31 -4.64 -17.90
C PRO A 155 26.47 -4.66 -18.89
N ASP A 156 27.31 -3.62 -18.90
CA ASP A 156 28.45 -3.54 -19.83
C ASP A 156 29.50 -4.60 -19.53
N ARG A 157 29.70 -4.89 -18.25
CA ARG A 157 30.59 -5.96 -17.82
C ARG A 157 30.03 -7.33 -18.23
N LEU A 158 28.75 -7.57 -17.96
CA LEU A 158 28.09 -8.83 -18.27
C LEU A 158 28.06 -9.10 -19.78
N ALA A 159 27.74 -8.09 -20.60
CA ALA A 159 27.78 -8.21 -22.06
C ALA A 159 29.18 -8.60 -22.56
N ARG A 160 30.24 -7.97 -22.03
CA ARG A 160 31.63 -8.36 -22.38
C ARG A 160 31.95 -9.78 -21.98
N LEU A 161 31.50 -10.26 -20.82
CA LEU A 161 31.70 -11.64 -20.37
C LEU A 161 30.98 -12.64 -21.28
N VAL A 162 29.76 -12.33 -21.72
CA VAL A 162 29.02 -13.18 -22.67
C VAL A 162 29.77 -13.28 -24.01
N GLN A 163 30.30 -12.17 -24.52
CA GLN A 163 31.13 -12.20 -25.73
C GLN A 163 32.42 -13.05 -25.56
N GLN A 164 33.03 -12.99 -24.37
CA GLN A 164 34.22 -13.81 -24.05
C GLN A 164 33.93 -15.31 -23.99
N LEU A 165 32.68 -15.76 -23.86
CA LEU A 165 32.34 -17.18 -24.05
C LEU A 165 32.67 -17.66 -25.44
N GLY A 166 32.77 -16.75 -26.43
CA GLY A 166 33.18 -17.02 -27.80
C GLY A 166 34.70 -17.03 -28.04
N ASP A 167 35.52 -16.55 -27.09
CA ASP A 167 36.97 -16.41 -27.28
C ASP A 167 37.66 -17.75 -27.66
N GLY A 168 38.68 -17.68 -28.52
CA GLY A 168 39.49 -18.84 -28.90
C GLY A 168 40.27 -19.43 -27.71
N ASP A 169 40.63 -18.61 -26.70
CA ASP A 169 41.37 -19.02 -25.51
C ASP A 169 40.46 -19.69 -24.48
N SER A 170 40.75 -20.92 -24.15
CA SER A 170 39.99 -21.72 -23.18
C SER A 170 40.07 -21.18 -21.74
N ALA A 171 41.15 -20.48 -21.39
CA ALA A 171 41.31 -19.88 -20.07
C ALA A 171 40.37 -18.66 -19.90
N LYS A 172 40.29 -17.81 -20.93
CA LYS A 172 39.35 -16.66 -20.94
C LYS A 172 37.90 -17.12 -20.91
N ARG A 173 37.55 -18.14 -21.70
CA ARG A 173 36.18 -18.71 -21.66
C ARG A 173 35.81 -19.22 -20.28
N ARG A 174 36.71 -19.93 -19.61
CA ARG A 174 36.48 -20.47 -18.28
C ARG A 174 36.32 -19.33 -17.24
N GLN A 175 37.18 -18.30 -17.31
CA GLN A 175 37.07 -17.13 -16.46
C GLN A 175 35.73 -16.41 -16.67
N ALA A 176 35.28 -16.24 -17.92
CA ALA A 176 34.00 -15.62 -18.24
C ALA A 176 32.82 -16.43 -17.65
N SER A 177 32.85 -17.78 -17.83
CA SER A 177 31.83 -18.66 -17.24
C SER A 177 31.79 -18.56 -15.72
N ASP A 178 32.95 -18.60 -15.03
CA ASP A 178 33.03 -18.45 -13.58
C ASP A 178 32.48 -17.08 -13.06
N GLU A 179 32.73 -16.02 -13.82
CA GLU A 179 32.23 -14.68 -13.48
C GLU A 179 30.72 -14.55 -13.72
N LEU A 180 30.17 -15.12 -14.80
CA LEU A 180 28.72 -15.17 -15.07
C LEU A 180 28.00 -16.03 -14.05
N MET A 181 28.58 -17.15 -13.61
CA MET A 181 28.04 -17.95 -12.50
C MET A 181 27.91 -17.15 -11.21
N ARG A 182 28.92 -16.30 -10.89
CA ARG A 182 28.86 -15.41 -9.72
C ARG A 182 27.83 -14.29 -9.85
N ALA A 183 27.54 -13.84 -11.09
CA ALA A 183 26.50 -12.85 -11.34
C ALA A 183 25.08 -13.41 -11.17
N GLY A 184 24.92 -14.74 -11.27
CA GLY A 184 23.64 -15.42 -11.03
C GLY A 184 22.54 -14.94 -11.99
N LYS A 185 21.40 -14.53 -11.44
CA LYS A 185 20.24 -14.07 -12.22
C LYS A 185 20.52 -12.87 -13.13
N HIS A 186 21.48 -12.01 -12.78
CA HIS A 186 21.83 -10.85 -13.60
C HIS A 186 22.48 -11.22 -14.94
N ALA A 187 23.03 -12.43 -15.06
CA ALA A 187 23.57 -12.92 -16.31
C ALA A 187 22.50 -13.32 -17.34
N ALA A 188 21.22 -13.43 -16.95
CA ALA A 188 20.15 -13.92 -17.82
C ALA A 188 19.92 -12.99 -19.03
N ASN A 189 19.67 -11.70 -18.80
CA ASN A 189 19.34 -10.75 -19.87
C ASN A 189 20.44 -10.64 -20.95
N PRO A 190 21.74 -10.46 -20.63
CA PRO A 190 22.78 -10.45 -21.65
C PRO A 190 22.91 -11.78 -22.43
N LEU A 191 22.57 -12.92 -21.82
CA LEU A 191 22.51 -14.20 -22.51
C LEU A 191 21.28 -14.30 -23.44
N PHE A 192 20.15 -13.73 -23.03
CA PHE A 192 18.93 -13.65 -23.83
C PHE A 192 19.12 -12.74 -25.04
N GLU A 193 19.79 -11.60 -24.88
CA GLU A 193 20.14 -10.70 -25.98
C GLU A 193 20.93 -11.44 -27.09
N VAL A 194 21.95 -12.22 -26.70
CA VAL A 194 22.71 -13.03 -27.65
C VAL A 194 21.82 -14.08 -28.33
N LEU A 195 20.94 -14.76 -27.59
CA LEU A 195 20.05 -15.79 -28.13
C LEU A 195 18.95 -15.22 -29.04
N ALA A 196 18.59 -13.96 -28.86
CA ALA A 196 17.63 -13.26 -29.70
C ALA A 196 18.26 -12.72 -31.00
N ASP A 197 19.59 -12.52 -31.04
CA ASP A 197 20.31 -11.95 -32.15
C ASP A 197 20.72 -13.03 -33.16
N PRO A 198 20.17 -13.03 -34.38
CA PRO A 198 20.53 -13.98 -35.42
C PRO A 198 22.00 -13.87 -35.90
N ASP A 199 22.61 -12.68 -35.78
CA ASP A 199 23.99 -12.43 -36.22
C ASP A 199 25.02 -13.07 -35.26
N GLN A 200 24.58 -13.52 -34.08
CA GLN A 200 25.42 -14.17 -33.08
C GLN A 200 25.15 -15.68 -32.93
N GLU A 201 24.63 -16.34 -33.96
CA GLU A 201 24.26 -17.76 -33.93
C GLU A 201 25.43 -18.69 -33.49
N ASP A 202 26.66 -18.31 -33.72
CA ASP A 202 27.86 -19.04 -33.27
C ASP A 202 28.00 -19.11 -31.73
N LEU A 203 27.43 -18.12 -31.01
CA LEU A 203 27.44 -18.07 -29.54
C LEU A 203 26.26 -18.81 -28.92
N HIS A 204 25.17 -19.05 -29.66
CA HIS A 204 23.93 -19.65 -29.10
C HIS A 204 24.18 -20.97 -28.37
N PRO A 205 24.99 -21.95 -28.86
CA PRO A 205 25.24 -23.18 -28.13
C PRO A 205 25.89 -22.93 -26.75
N ARG A 206 26.82 -21.98 -26.68
CA ARG A 206 27.52 -21.65 -25.43
C ARG A 206 26.67 -20.86 -24.47
N ALA A 207 25.85 -19.92 -24.97
CA ALA A 207 24.87 -19.20 -24.16
C ALA A 207 23.87 -20.17 -23.54
N ARG A 208 23.35 -21.15 -24.30
CA ARG A 208 22.47 -22.20 -23.74
C ARG A 208 23.14 -23.04 -22.66
N VAL A 209 24.40 -23.46 -22.88
CA VAL A 209 25.15 -24.21 -21.86
C VAL A 209 25.32 -23.36 -20.59
N MET A 210 25.66 -22.08 -20.74
CA MET A 210 25.79 -21.17 -19.60
C MET A 210 24.48 -21.01 -18.83
N LEU A 211 23.33 -20.87 -19.51
CA LEU A 211 22.01 -20.85 -18.87
C LEU A 211 21.73 -22.17 -18.13
N VAL A 212 22.08 -23.33 -18.71
CA VAL A 212 21.92 -24.62 -18.01
C VAL A 212 22.78 -24.68 -16.73
N GLU A 213 24.01 -24.17 -16.77
CA GLU A 213 24.93 -24.13 -15.62
C GLU A 213 24.43 -23.21 -14.54
N LEU A 214 23.81 -22.06 -14.86
CA LEU A 214 23.17 -21.15 -13.91
C LEU A 214 22.01 -21.79 -13.15
N GLY A 215 21.32 -22.77 -13.72
CA GLY A 215 20.34 -23.63 -13.07
C GLY A 215 19.20 -22.86 -12.40
N GLN A 216 19.05 -23.03 -11.09
CA GLN A 216 17.93 -22.44 -10.31
C GLN A 216 17.96 -20.91 -10.27
N ALA A 217 19.13 -20.28 -10.39
CA ALA A 217 19.27 -18.83 -10.31
C ALA A 217 18.47 -18.07 -11.39
N ILE A 218 18.17 -18.75 -12.52
CA ILE A 218 17.49 -18.15 -13.66
C ILE A 218 16.09 -18.71 -13.93
N HIS A 219 15.51 -19.46 -13.00
CA HIS A 219 14.17 -20.03 -13.18
C HIS A 219 13.12 -18.95 -13.51
N GLY A 220 13.12 -17.83 -12.76
CA GLY A 220 12.21 -16.71 -13.01
C GLY A 220 12.45 -16.02 -14.36
N PRO A 221 13.68 -15.57 -14.67
CA PRO A 221 14.01 -15.02 -15.99
C PRO A 221 13.62 -15.90 -17.19
N LEU A 222 13.78 -17.22 -17.09
CA LEU A 222 13.36 -18.14 -18.16
C LEU A 222 11.85 -18.13 -18.38
N LEU A 223 11.03 -18.03 -17.31
CA LEU A 223 9.58 -17.94 -17.45
C LEU A 223 9.15 -16.66 -18.16
N ALA A 224 9.81 -15.52 -17.86
CA ALA A 224 9.57 -14.27 -18.56
C ALA A 224 9.97 -14.36 -20.05
N ALA A 225 11.17 -14.89 -20.36
CA ALA A 225 11.66 -14.97 -21.71
C ALA A 225 10.84 -15.88 -22.65
N LEU A 226 9.98 -16.75 -22.10
CA LEU A 226 8.98 -17.48 -22.89
C LEU A 226 7.94 -16.56 -23.54
N GLU A 227 7.81 -15.29 -23.11
CA GLU A 227 6.89 -14.30 -23.70
C GLU A 227 7.51 -13.49 -24.83
N SER A 228 8.81 -13.68 -25.10
CA SER A 228 9.49 -12.98 -26.19
C SER A 228 8.85 -13.24 -27.56
N ASP A 229 8.91 -12.24 -28.41
CA ASP A 229 8.50 -12.36 -29.83
C ASP A 229 9.59 -13.02 -30.70
N SER A 230 10.80 -13.26 -30.15
CA SER A 230 11.89 -13.92 -30.87
C SER A 230 11.79 -15.43 -30.79
N ASP A 231 11.40 -16.07 -31.87
CA ASP A 231 11.34 -17.53 -31.98
C ASP A 231 12.66 -18.22 -31.67
N THR A 232 13.79 -17.61 -31.99
CA THR A 232 15.14 -18.15 -31.71
C THR A 232 15.43 -18.15 -30.22
N LEU A 233 15.09 -17.08 -29.52
CA LEU A 233 15.18 -17.00 -28.06
C LEU A 233 14.21 -17.99 -27.40
N VAL A 234 12.94 -17.97 -27.78
CA VAL A 234 11.91 -18.85 -27.20
C VAL A 234 12.28 -20.31 -27.34
N ALA A 235 12.71 -20.76 -28.55
CA ALA A 235 13.15 -22.13 -28.76
C ALA A 235 14.36 -22.51 -27.88
N SER A 236 15.34 -21.61 -27.74
CA SER A 236 16.49 -21.80 -26.87
C SER A 236 16.14 -21.89 -25.40
N VAL A 237 15.25 -20.99 -24.91
CA VAL A 237 14.75 -20.97 -23.54
C VAL A 237 13.98 -22.27 -23.22
N ILE A 238 13.11 -22.72 -24.13
CA ILE A 238 12.39 -24.00 -23.98
C ILE A 238 13.37 -25.18 -23.86
N GLN A 239 14.42 -25.22 -24.66
CA GLN A 239 15.45 -26.26 -24.57
C GLN A 239 16.17 -26.24 -23.21
N VAL A 240 16.50 -25.04 -22.71
CA VAL A 240 17.11 -24.87 -21.38
C VAL A 240 16.14 -25.33 -20.28
N CYS A 241 14.86 -24.94 -20.32
CA CYS A 241 13.84 -25.39 -19.37
C CYS A 241 13.72 -26.92 -19.33
N GLY A 242 13.75 -27.59 -20.49
CA GLY A 242 13.76 -29.03 -20.56
C GLY A 242 15.02 -29.65 -19.93
N ALA A 243 16.21 -29.13 -20.25
CA ALA A 243 17.48 -29.61 -19.76
C ALA A 243 17.62 -29.50 -18.23
N ILE A 244 17.21 -28.39 -17.64
CA ILE A 244 17.24 -28.18 -16.17
C ILE A 244 16.01 -28.76 -15.45
N ARG A 245 15.06 -29.33 -16.17
CA ARG A 245 13.80 -29.89 -15.67
C ARG A 245 12.97 -28.88 -14.89
N HIS A 246 12.82 -27.67 -15.43
CA HIS A 246 12.05 -26.59 -14.82
C HIS A 246 10.54 -26.79 -14.96
N LYS A 247 9.93 -27.57 -14.05
CA LYS A 247 8.52 -27.98 -14.13
C LYS A 247 7.52 -26.82 -14.16
N ALA A 248 7.82 -25.68 -13.52
CA ALA A 248 6.93 -24.53 -13.52
C ALA A 248 6.77 -23.90 -14.93
N ALA A 249 7.71 -24.16 -15.86
CA ALA A 249 7.60 -23.71 -17.24
C ALA A 249 6.63 -24.54 -18.10
N THR A 250 6.15 -25.68 -17.61
CA THR A 250 5.35 -26.62 -18.42
C THR A 250 4.10 -25.95 -19.00
N ASP A 251 3.34 -25.20 -18.20
CA ASP A 251 2.09 -24.57 -18.63
C ASP A 251 2.33 -23.54 -19.75
N LEU A 252 3.37 -22.71 -19.60
CA LEU A 252 3.76 -21.70 -20.59
C LEU A 252 4.32 -22.34 -21.87
N ILE A 253 5.09 -23.42 -21.74
CA ILE A 253 5.62 -24.17 -22.89
C ILE A 253 4.47 -24.83 -23.69
N VAL A 254 3.43 -25.35 -23.02
CA VAL A 254 2.23 -25.88 -23.72
C VAL A 254 1.53 -24.76 -24.49
N GLY A 255 1.45 -23.55 -23.94
CA GLY A 255 0.92 -22.39 -24.67
C GLY A 255 1.72 -22.07 -25.92
N ARG A 256 3.05 -21.96 -25.79
CA ARG A 256 3.95 -21.74 -26.95
C ARG A 256 3.91 -22.87 -27.97
N PHE A 257 3.80 -24.12 -27.50
CA PHE A 257 3.61 -25.27 -28.39
C PHE A 257 2.32 -25.14 -29.22
N GLY A 258 1.22 -24.71 -28.62
CA GLY A 258 -0.06 -24.49 -29.30
C GLY A 258 0.00 -23.40 -30.38
N LEU A 259 0.68 -22.28 -30.09
CA LEU A 259 0.81 -21.13 -31.01
C LEU A 259 1.79 -21.39 -32.16
N ALA A 260 2.83 -22.20 -31.92
CA ALA A 260 3.90 -22.42 -32.90
C ALA A 260 3.43 -23.21 -34.10
N PRO A 261 3.82 -22.86 -35.35
CA PRO A 261 3.60 -23.69 -36.51
C PRO A 261 4.25 -25.07 -36.35
N ASP A 262 3.65 -26.13 -36.93
CA ASP A 262 4.07 -27.53 -36.74
C ASP A 262 5.55 -27.78 -37.10
N ASP A 263 6.04 -27.14 -38.16
CA ASP A 263 7.40 -27.29 -38.64
C ASP A 263 8.39 -26.27 -38.02
N SER A 264 8.00 -25.53 -37.00
CA SER A 264 8.84 -24.48 -36.42
C SER A 264 9.87 -25.03 -35.43
N ARG A 265 10.96 -24.27 -35.24
CA ARG A 265 11.99 -24.58 -34.23
C ARG A 265 11.38 -24.56 -32.81
N VAL A 266 10.39 -23.70 -32.55
CA VAL A 266 9.70 -23.60 -31.27
C VAL A 266 8.87 -24.84 -30.99
N ALA A 267 8.10 -25.33 -31.98
CA ALA A 267 7.30 -26.56 -31.84
C ALA A 267 8.19 -27.79 -31.52
N ALA A 268 9.30 -27.99 -32.29
CA ALA A 268 10.21 -29.10 -32.04
C ALA A 268 10.92 -29.03 -30.69
N ALA A 269 11.31 -27.81 -30.24
CA ALA A 269 11.89 -27.60 -28.93
C ALA A 269 10.88 -27.88 -27.83
N ALA A 270 9.63 -27.41 -28.00
CA ALA A 270 8.55 -27.58 -27.02
C ALA A 270 8.15 -29.06 -26.85
N GLU A 271 8.00 -29.80 -27.95
CA GLU A 271 7.71 -31.23 -27.89
C GLU A 271 8.78 -31.98 -27.09
N THR A 272 10.06 -31.73 -27.41
CA THR A 272 11.20 -32.35 -26.72
C THR A 272 11.21 -32.00 -25.22
N ALA A 273 11.01 -30.71 -24.87
CA ALA A 273 11.00 -30.25 -23.49
C ALA A 273 9.82 -30.82 -22.71
N LEU A 274 8.60 -30.87 -23.29
CA LEU A 274 7.40 -31.42 -22.64
C LEU A 274 7.57 -32.92 -22.35
N ILE A 275 8.21 -33.69 -23.24
CA ILE A 275 8.54 -35.09 -22.96
C ILE A 275 9.51 -35.21 -21.77
N GLN A 276 10.48 -34.29 -21.64
CA GLN A 276 11.43 -34.27 -20.51
C GLN A 276 10.79 -33.82 -19.18
N LEU A 277 9.84 -32.91 -19.23
CA LEU A 277 9.19 -32.30 -18.06
C LEU A 277 7.99 -33.10 -17.54
N ALA A 278 7.12 -33.56 -18.45
CA ALA A 278 5.85 -34.21 -18.17
C ALA A 278 5.75 -35.68 -18.61
N GLY A 279 6.74 -36.18 -19.35
CA GLY A 279 6.76 -37.53 -19.87
C GLY A 279 6.10 -37.71 -21.24
N ASN A 280 5.25 -36.77 -21.67
CA ASN A 280 4.63 -36.72 -23.00
C ASN A 280 4.34 -35.27 -23.39
N ALA A 281 4.25 -35.01 -24.67
CA ALA A 281 3.68 -33.78 -25.21
C ALA A 281 2.18 -33.99 -25.49
N PRO A 282 1.30 -33.00 -25.17
CA PRO A 282 -0.11 -33.09 -25.52
C PRO A 282 -0.28 -33.07 -27.05
N ALA A 283 -1.29 -33.78 -27.57
CA ALA A 283 -1.67 -33.62 -28.97
C ALA A 283 -2.22 -32.19 -29.19
N ARG A 284 -2.04 -31.62 -30.40
CA ARG A 284 -2.45 -30.25 -30.71
C ARG A 284 -3.92 -29.95 -30.32
N HIS A 285 -4.81 -30.90 -30.59
CA HIS A 285 -6.25 -30.75 -30.24
C HIS A 285 -6.53 -30.82 -28.72
N GLU A 286 -5.57 -31.25 -27.90
CA GLU A 286 -5.68 -31.32 -26.45
C GLU A 286 -5.18 -30.02 -25.77
N VAL A 287 -4.39 -29.21 -26.49
CA VAL A 287 -3.77 -27.99 -25.96
C VAL A 287 -4.83 -27.01 -25.44
N GLU A 288 -5.91 -26.77 -26.19
CA GLU A 288 -6.99 -25.88 -25.76
C GLU A 288 -7.61 -26.33 -24.43
N LEU A 289 -7.89 -27.62 -24.29
CA LEU A 289 -8.47 -28.18 -23.06
C LEU A 289 -7.50 -28.05 -21.88
N TYR A 290 -6.21 -28.29 -22.14
CA TYR A 290 -5.16 -28.14 -21.14
C TYR A 290 -5.07 -26.70 -20.65
N LEU A 291 -4.91 -25.71 -21.54
CA LEU A 291 -4.76 -24.29 -21.20
C LEU A 291 -6.00 -23.78 -20.45
N ARG A 292 -7.20 -24.15 -20.91
CA ARG A 292 -8.46 -23.82 -20.21
C ARG A 292 -8.47 -24.31 -18.78
N HIS A 293 -8.12 -25.58 -18.58
CA HIS A 293 -8.10 -26.16 -17.25
C HIS A 293 -7.05 -25.49 -16.35
N ARG A 294 -5.84 -25.26 -16.88
CA ARG A 294 -4.75 -24.64 -16.11
C ARG A 294 -5.06 -23.20 -15.74
N ALA A 295 -5.57 -22.38 -16.65
CA ALA A 295 -6.00 -21.03 -16.37
C ALA A 295 -7.05 -20.98 -15.25
N GLN A 296 -8.04 -21.88 -15.28
CA GLN A 296 -9.05 -21.98 -14.20
C GLN A 296 -8.44 -22.36 -12.84
N VAL A 297 -7.38 -23.18 -12.82
CA VAL A 297 -6.67 -23.52 -11.58
C VAL A 297 -5.95 -22.30 -11.01
N TYR A 298 -5.25 -21.51 -11.85
CA TYR A 298 -4.57 -20.29 -11.41
C TYR A 298 -5.53 -19.19 -10.92
N LEU A 299 -6.76 -19.15 -11.41
CA LEU A 299 -7.78 -18.19 -10.98
C LEU A 299 -8.49 -18.58 -9.68
N ARG A 300 -8.09 -19.68 -9.03
CA ARG A 300 -8.58 -20.02 -7.69
C ARG A 300 -7.82 -19.23 -6.62
N PRO A 301 -8.48 -18.93 -5.48
CA PRO A 301 -7.85 -18.17 -4.40
C PRO A 301 -6.75 -18.97 -3.64
N GLU A 302 -6.72 -20.30 -3.79
CA GLU A 302 -5.72 -21.15 -3.14
C GLU A 302 -4.32 -20.84 -3.70
N PRO A 303 -3.30 -20.62 -2.84
CA PRO A 303 -1.96 -20.29 -3.27
C PRO A 303 -1.30 -21.46 -4.00
N MET A 304 -0.88 -21.23 -5.25
CA MET A 304 -0.12 -22.18 -6.08
C MET A 304 1.39 -22.10 -5.83
N PHE A 305 1.85 -21.02 -5.23
CA PHE A 305 3.25 -20.75 -4.90
C PHE A 305 3.41 -20.59 -3.40
N ALA A 306 4.57 -20.97 -2.89
CA ALA A 306 4.91 -20.69 -1.50
C ALA A 306 5.27 -19.21 -1.36
N PRO A 307 4.51 -18.41 -0.61
CA PRO A 307 4.85 -17.02 -0.37
C PRO A 307 6.08 -16.90 0.54
N ASP A 308 6.75 -15.77 0.47
CA ASP A 308 7.73 -15.37 1.46
C ASP A 308 7.04 -14.96 2.79
N GLN A 309 7.83 -14.42 3.73
CA GLN A 309 7.30 -13.94 5.01
C GLN A 309 6.34 -12.75 4.88
N GLN A 310 6.35 -12.09 3.71
CA GLN A 310 5.53 -10.92 3.40
C GLN A 310 4.25 -11.29 2.64
N GLY A 311 4.06 -12.57 2.31
CA GLY A 311 2.94 -13.03 1.51
C GLY A 311 3.11 -12.81 0.01
N GLU A 312 4.34 -12.46 -0.43
CA GLU A 312 4.68 -12.15 -1.80
C GLU A 312 5.49 -13.28 -2.44
N VAL A 313 5.53 -13.28 -3.76
CA VAL A 313 6.38 -14.15 -4.57
C VAL A 313 7.21 -13.32 -5.54
N GLU A 314 8.41 -13.83 -5.82
CA GLU A 314 9.24 -13.31 -6.91
C GLU A 314 8.56 -13.67 -8.24
N PHE A 315 8.25 -12.64 -9.03
CA PHE A 315 7.61 -12.77 -10.34
C PHE A 315 8.46 -12.05 -11.39
N TRP A 316 8.49 -12.58 -12.62
CA TRP A 316 9.27 -12.03 -13.70
C TRP A 316 8.38 -11.74 -14.90
N ASN A 317 8.45 -10.48 -15.37
CA ASN A 317 7.78 -10.00 -16.57
C ASN A 317 8.79 -9.92 -17.73
N TRP A 318 8.28 -9.98 -18.95
CA TRP A 318 9.05 -9.66 -20.15
C TRP A 318 8.70 -8.24 -20.60
N GLU A 319 9.61 -7.29 -20.41
CA GLU A 319 9.40 -5.87 -20.71
C GLU A 319 10.61 -5.35 -21.49
N GLU A 320 10.36 -4.60 -22.58
CA GLU A 320 11.41 -3.99 -23.41
C GLU A 320 12.52 -4.98 -23.81
N ALA A 321 12.13 -6.20 -24.17
CA ALA A 321 13.03 -7.32 -24.53
C ALA A 321 13.96 -7.79 -23.38
N GLN A 322 13.59 -7.57 -22.14
CA GLN A 322 14.32 -8.01 -20.95
C GLN A 322 13.41 -8.69 -19.93
N ALA A 323 13.97 -9.59 -19.16
CA ALA A 323 13.32 -10.17 -18.00
C ALA A 323 13.48 -9.22 -16.80
N VAL A 324 12.35 -8.71 -16.27
CA VAL A 324 12.30 -7.77 -15.16
C VAL A 324 11.68 -8.44 -13.94
N GLU A 325 12.36 -8.36 -12.80
CA GLU A 325 11.89 -8.91 -11.53
C GLU A 325 10.94 -7.94 -10.85
N THR A 326 9.80 -8.46 -10.38
CA THR A 326 8.84 -7.77 -9.52
C THR A 326 8.45 -8.67 -8.35
N ARG A 327 8.01 -8.08 -7.24
CA ARG A 327 7.41 -8.82 -6.13
C ARG A 327 5.92 -8.57 -6.13
N LEU A 328 5.14 -9.63 -6.08
CA LEU A 328 3.69 -9.56 -6.16
C LEU A 328 3.05 -10.46 -5.10
N PRO A 329 1.86 -10.10 -4.59
CA PRO A 329 1.00 -11.03 -3.86
C PRO A 329 0.78 -12.30 -4.68
N VAL A 330 0.68 -13.45 -4.01
CA VAL A 330 0.58 -14.76 -4.68
C VAL A 330 -0.55 -14.80 -5.70
N PHE A 331 -1.74 -14.29 -5.32
CA PHE A 331 -2.90 -14.32 -6.21
C PHE A 331 -2.69 -13.45 -7.46
N ASP A 332 -2.05 -12.29 -7.33
CA ASP A 332 -1.78 -11.40 -8.47
C ASP A 332 -0.80 -12.02 -9.46
N ALA A 333 0.23 -12.74 -8.95
CA ALA A 333 1.12 -13.54 -9.78
C ALA A 333 0.37 -14.67 -10.51
N GLN A 334 -0.57 -15.34 -9.82
CA GLN A 334 -1.43 -16.38 -10.43
C GLN A 334 -2.31 -15.81 -11.54
N VAL A 335 -2.92 -14.64 -11.32
CA VAL A 335 -3.76 -13.97 -12.32
C VAL A 335 -2.95 -13.60 -13.56
N ARG A 336 -1.70 -13.12 -13.42
CA ARG A 336 -0.82 -12.83 -14.57
C ARG A 336 -0.53 -14.09 -15.40
N ILE A 337 -0.25 -15.21 -14.74
CA ILE A 337 -0.05 -16.50 -15.47
C ILE A 337 -1.36 -16.92 -16.14
N ALA A 338 -2.49 -16.83 -15.46
CA ALA A 338 -3.79 -17.17 -16.04
C ALA A 338 -4.10 -16.32 -17.28
N ASP A 339 -3.84 -15.02 -17.22
CA ASP A 339 -4.04 -14.12 -18.37
C ASP A 339 -3.17 -14.52 -19.58
N ARG A 340 -1.89 -14.85 -19.35
CA ARG A 340 -1.00 -15.39 -20.39
C ARG A 340 -1.56 -16.65 -21.04
N LEU A 341 -2.03 -17.61 -20.23
CA LEU A 341 -2.61 -18.85 -20.73
C LEU A 341 -3.92 -18.62 -21.49
N LEU A 342 -4.76 -17.69 -21.03
CA LEU A 342 -6.01 -17.32 -21.70
C LEU A 342 -5.76 -16.53 -22.99
N SER A 343 -4.69 -15.72 -23.05
CA SER A 343 -4.25 -15.06 -24.27
C SER A 343 -3.82 -16.07 -25.33
N ASN A 344 -2.98 -17.00 -24.95
CA ASN A 344 -2.55 -18.09 -25.85
C ASN A 344 -3.75 -18.93 -26.34
N LEU A 345 -4.70 -19.22 -25.42
CA LEU A 345 -5.90 -19.97 -25.78
C LEU A 345 -6.77 -19.24 -26.81
N GLU A 346 -6.91 -17.92 -26.69
CA GLU A 346 -7.70 -17.10 -27.62
C GLU A 346 -7.07 -17.06 -29.03
N GLU A 347 -5.74 -17.05 -29.11
CA GLU A 347 -5.01 -17.07 -30.38
C GLU A 347 -5.03 -18.46 -31.05
N ILE A 348 -5.04 -19.54 -30.25
CA ILE A 348 -5.07 -20.91 -30.76
C ILE A 348 -6.47 -21.30 -31.22
N SER A 349 -7.51 -20.80 -30.56
CA SER A 349 -8.89 -21.26 -30.75
C SER A 349 -9.53 -20.63 -31.97
N ASP A 350 -10.04 -21.43 -32.88
CA ASP A 350 -10.86 -20.98 -34.02
C ASP A 350 -12.26 -20.48 -33.61
N SER A 351 -12.65 -20.71 -32.38
CA SER A 351 -13.97 -20.38 -31.85
C SER A 351 -13.86 -19.36 -30.69
N PRO A 352 -14.81 -18.43 -30.55
CA PRO A 352 -14.81 -17.50 -29.43
C PRO A 352 -14.86 -18.27 -28.10
N LEU A 353 -14.22 -17.71 -27.08
CA LEU A 353 -14.25 -18.26 -25.72
C LEU A 353 -15.70 -18.44 -25.24
N THR A 354 -15.95 -19.51 -24.48
CA THR A 354 -17.27 -19.67 -23.84
C THR A 354 -17.55 -18.47 -22.91
N PRO A 355 -18.82 -18.05 -22.73
CA PRO A 355 -19.16 -16.87 -21.92
C PRO A 355 -18.52 -16.86 -20.53
N GLY A 356 -18.47 -18.02 -19.86
CA GLY A 356 -17.82 -18.14 -18.55
C GLY A 356 -16.32 -17.91 -18.60
N LEU A 357 -15.64 -18.38 -19.64
CA LEU A 357 -14.21 -18.20 -19.81
C LEU A 357 -13.86 -16.77 -20.27
N ALA A 358 -14.69 -16.18 -21.13
CA ALA A 358 -14.57 -14.79 -21.53
C ALA A 358 -14.71 -13.85 -20.33
N ASN A 359 -15.67 -14.12 -19.42
CA ASN A 359 -15.81 -13.36 -18.19
C ASN A 359 -14.58 -13.54 -17.25
N GLN A 360 -14.04 -14.74 -17.13
CA GLN A 360 -12.80 -14.97 -16.34
C GLN A 360 -11.61 -14.21 -16.93
N ARG A 361 -11.47 -14.19 -18.25
CA ARG A 361 -10.43 -13.40 -18.91
C ARG A 361 -10.62 -11.91 -18.70
N LEU A 362 -11.85 -11.42 -18.84
CA LEU A 362 -12.16 -10.02 -18.58
C LEU A 362 -11.82 -9.63 -17.14
N LEU A 363 -12.16 -10.47 -16.16
CA LEU A 363 -11.80 -10.27 -14.77
C LEU A 363 -10.27 -10.21 -14.57
N ALA A 364 -9.51 -11.11 -15.20
CA ALA A 364 -8.05 -11.09 -15.13
C ALA A 364 -7.48 -9.78 -15.70
N ARG A 365 -7.93 -9.35 -16.88
CA ARG A 365 -7.52 -8.09 -17.52
C ARG A 365 -7.87 -6.85 -16.69
N LEU A 366 -9.09 -6.79 -16.13
CA LEU A 366 -9.52 -5.72 -15.23
C LEU A 366 -8.65 -5.67 -13.95
N GLN A 367 -8.37 -6.86 -13.36
CA GLN A 367 -7.49 -6.98 -12.20
C GLN A 367 -6.10 -6.40 -12.50
N LEU A 368 -5.48 -6.85 -13.59
CA LEU A 368 -4.13 -6.43 -13.96
C LEU A 368 -4.08 -4.93 -14.31
N ALA A 369 -5.03 -4.44 -15.10
CA ALA A 369 -5.09 -3.01 -15.44
C ALA A 369 -5.16 -2.13 -14.19
N LYS A 370 -5.91 -2.54 -13.16
CA LYS A 370 -6.00 -1.78 -11.91
C LYS A 370 -4.74 -1.89 -11.06
N LEU A 371 -4.13 -3.08 -10.99
CA LEU A 371 -2.87 -3.27 -10.28
C LEU A 371 -1.72 -2.47 -10.91
N ASP A 372 -1.65 -2.43 -12.24
CA ASP A 372 -0.62 -1.70 -12.97
C ASP A 372 -0.79 -0.17 -12.86
N SER A 373 -2.05 0.31 -12.79
CA SER A 373 -2.35 1.74 -12.55
C SER A 373 -2.14 2.17 -11.09
N GLY A 374 -2.15 1.22 -10.15
CA GLY A 374 -2.24 1.47 -8.71
C GLY A 374 -3.69 1.55 -8.26
N LEU A 375 -3.95 1.06 -7.04
CA LEU A 375 -5.30 0.93 -6.49
C LEU A 375 -5.96 2.28 -6.21
N ASP A 376 -5.17 3.26 -5.91
CA ASP A 376 -5.49 4.64 -5.56
C ASP A 376 -5.57 5.58 -6.77
N THR A 377 -5.10 5.14 -7.92
CA THR A 377 -5.08 5.94 -9.13
C THR A 377 -6.17 5.47 -10.08
N PRO A 378 -7.07 6.32 -10.57
CA PRO A 378 -8.03 5.93 -11.60
C PRO A 378 -7.34 5.33 -12.82
N LEU A 379 -8.01 4.41 -13.52
CA LEU A 379 -7.51 3.87 -14.78
C LEU A 379 -7.20 5.01 -15.76
N SER A 380 -6.07 4.90 -16.43
CA SER A 380 -5.69 5.85 -17.48
C SER A 380 -6.70 5.81 -18.64
N GLU A 381 -6.74 6.88 -19.41
CA GLU A 381 -7.62 6.93 -20.58
C GLU A 381 -7.27 5.83 -21.59
N GLU A 382 -6.01 5.49 -21.75
CA GLU A 382 -5.54 4.39 -22.58
C GLU A 382 -6.08 3.05 -22.07
N SER A 383 -5.95 2.78 -20.76
CA SER A 383 -6.48 1.57 -20.14
C SER A 383 -8.01 1.48 -20.30
N LEU A 384 -8.74 2.58 -20.14
CA LEU A 384 -10.19 2.63 -20.34
C LEU A 384 -10.55 2.36 -21.81
N GLN A 385 -9.82 2.92 -22.78
CA GLN A 385 -10.03 2.66 -24.20
C GLN A 385 -9.81 1.19 -24.58
N ALA A 386 -8.91 0.49 -23.90
CA ALA A 386 -8.72 -0.95 -24.10
C ALA A 386 -9.96 -1.79 -23.74
N PHE A 387 -10.85 -1.27 -22.90
CA PHE A 387 -12.14 -1.89 -22.55
C PHE A 387 -13.33 -1.39 -23.39
N ALA A 388 -13.15 -0.37 -24.22
CA ALA A 388 -14.23 0.18 -25.07
C ALA A 388 -14.90 -0.84 -26.01
N PRO A 389 -14.18 -1.85 -26.56
CA PRO A 389 -14.81 -2.91 -27.36
C PRO A 389 -15.67 -3.89 -26.54
N THR A 390 -15.51 -3.92 -25.21
CA THR A 390 -16.25 -4.82 -24.32
C THR A 390 -17.68 -4.33 -24.14
N SER A 391 -18.66 -5.23 -24.26
CA SER A 391 -20.05 -4.84 -24.06
C SER A 391 -20.32 -4.40 -22.61
N LEU A 392 -21.22 -3.43 -22.42
CA LEU A 392 -21.61 -3.00 -21.06
C LEU A 392 -22.18 -4.16 -20.24
N SER A 393 -22.89 -5.11 -20.89
CA SER A 393 -23.41 -6.30 -20.21
C SER A 393 -22.29 -7.21 -19.69
N ASP A 394 -21.20 -7.36 -20.43
CA ASP A 394 -20.06 -8.17 -19.99
C ASP A 394 -19.32 -7.49 -18.83
N LEU A 395 -19.18 -6.14 -18.87
CA LEU A 395 -18.63 -5.37 -17.75
C LEU A 395 -19.53 -5.44 -16.51
N GLU A 396 -20.86 -5.36 -16.65
CA GLU A 396 -21.81 -5.57 -15.56
C GLU A 396 -21.67 -6.98 -14.96
N GLN A 397 -21.55 -8.01 -15.80
CA GLN A 397 -21.37 -9.39 -15.36
C GLN A 397 -20.02 -9.59 -14.67
N ALA A 398 -18.95 -8.96 -15.16
CA ALA A 398 -17.64 -8.99 -14.53
C ALA A 398 -17.69 -8.34 -13.14
N LEU A 399 -18.32 -7.17 -13.02
CA LEU A 399 -18.51 -6.50 -11.73
C LEU A 399 -19.30 -7.39 -10.75
N GLU A 400 -20.44 -7.94 -11.17
CA GLU A 400 -21.26 -8.83 -10.32
C GLU A 400 -20.48 -10.08 -9.86
N SER A 401 -19.61 -10.62 -10.73
CA SER A 401 -18.76 -11.78 -10.42
C SER A 401 -17.60 -11.44 -9.49
N ALA A 402 -17.09 -10.20 -9.53
CA ALA A 402 -15.99 -9.73 -8.70
C ALA A 402 -16.43 -9.37 -7.28
N LEU A 403 -17.61 -8.75 -7.11
CA LEU A 403 -18.08 -8.22 -5.82
C LEU A 403 -18.02 -9.20 -4.63
N PRO A 404 -18.40 -10.49 -4.76
CA PRO A 404 -18.35 -11.44 -3.63
C PRO A 404 -16.92 -11.96 -3.35
N ARG A 405 -15.96 -11.68 -4.22
CA ARG A 405 -14.62 -12.23 -4.20
C ARG A 405 -13.60 -11.17 -3.78
N ARG A 406 -13.09 -11.33 -2.57
CA ARG A 406 -12.15 -10.39 -1.96
C ARG A 406 -10.90 -10.15 -2.82
N GLU A 407 -10.34 -11.22 -3.34
CA GLU A 407 -9.13 -11.20 -4.18
C GLU A 407 -9.32 -10.45 -5.50
N LEU A 408 -10.58 -10.25 -5.94
CA LEU A 408 -10.95 -9.51 -7.16
C LEU A 408 -11.40 -8.07 -6.89
N THR A 409 -11.09 -7.52 -5.71
CA THR A 409 -11.38 -6.10 -5.40
C THR A 409 -10.82 -5.13 -6.46
N PRO A 410 -9.55 -5.27 -6.93
CA PRO A 410 -9.04 -4.44 -8.04
C PRO A 410 -9.89 -4.55 -9.32
N ALA A 411 -10.29 -5.76 -9.69
CA ALA A 411 -11.15 -5.99 -10.86
C ALA A 411 -12.53 -5.33 -10.71
N ALA A 412 -13.11 -5.35 -9.50
CA ALA A 412 -14.38 -4.69 -9.21
C ALA A 412 -14.28 -3.17 -9.37
N ILE A 413 -13.18 -2.56 -8.89
CA ILE A 413 -12.92 -1.13 -9.07
C ILE A 413 -12.76 -0.80 -10.56
N ALA A 414 -11.92 -1.56 -11.28
CA ALA A 414 -11.69 -1.36 -12.71
C ALA A 414 -12.96 -1.49 -13.54
N ALA A 415 -13.80 -2.51 -13.26
CA ALA A 415 -15.08 -2.69 -13.94
C ALA A 415 -16.03 -1.50 -13.69
N THR A 416 -16.03 -0.99 -12.46
CA THR A 416 -16.82 0.18 -12.08
C THR A 416 -16.37 1.43 -12.83
N GLU A 417 -15.06 1.66 -12.93
CA GLU A 417 -14.48 2.79 -13.68
C GLU A 417 -14.75 2.69 -15.19
N ALA A 418 -14.62 1.47 -15.77
CA ALA A 418 -14.93 1.21 -17.17
C ALA A 418 -16.41 1.41 -17.50
N LEU A 419 -17.32 0.95 -16.63
CA LEU A 419 -18.76 1.21 -16.74
C LEU A 419 -19.09 2.70 -16.69
N ALA A 420 -18.39 3.47 -15.84
CA ALA A 420 -18.57 4.91 -15.75
C ALA A 420 -18.03 5.67 -16.98
N ALA A 421 -17.00 5.11 -17.64
CA ALA A 421 -16.40 5.74 -18.82
C ALA A 421 -17.20 5.51 -20.11
N HIS A 422 -17.77 4.32 -20.27
CA HIS A 422 -18.40 3.88 -21.52
C HIS A 422 -19.92 3.76 -21.42
N GLY A 423 -20.51 3.82 -20.22
CA GLY A 423 -21.94 3.65 -19.98
C GLY A 423 -22.70 4.96 -19.86
N ASP A 424 -24.00 4.81 -19.65
CA ASP A 424 -24.94 5.90 -19.39
C ASP A 424 -25.91 5.55 -18.24
N VAL A 425 -26.85 6.44 -17.97
CA VAL A 425 -27.85 6.30 -16.89
C VAL A 425 -28.66 5.00 -16.95
N SER A 426 -28.74 4.33 -18.10
CA SER A 426 -29.47 3.06 -18.25
C SER A 426 -28.87 1.92 -17.41
N LEU A 427 -27.58 2.01 -17.05
CA LEU A 427 -26.91 1.09 -16.14
C LEU A 427 -27.48 1.10 -14.70
N LEU A 428 -28.25 2.13 -14.33
CA LEU A 428 -28.87 2.25 -13.01
C LEU A 428 -30.30 1.70 -12.96
N VAL A 429 -30.82 1.23 -14.10
CA VAL A 429 -32.17 0.69 -14.18
C VAL A 429 -32.24 -0.68 -13.51
N THR A 430 -33.15 -0.82 -12.56
CA THR A 430 -33.42 -2.09 -11.89
C THR A 430 -33.95 -3.11 -12.88
N ARG A 431 -33.30 -4.27 -13.00
CA ARG A 431 -33.75 -5.40 -13.84
C ARG A 431 -34.20 -6.55 -12.91
N ASP A 432 -35.31 -7.17 -13.20
CA ASP A 432 -35.85 -8.32 -12.45
C ASP A 432 -35.96 -8.08 -10.95
N LYS A 433 -36.30 -6.86 -10.52
CA LYS A 433 -36.36 -6.42 -9.11
C LYS A 433 -35.01 -6.46 -8.35
N ARG A 434 -33.89 -6.60 -9.06
CA ARG A 434 -32.54 -6.53 -8.48
C ARG A 434 -31.93 -5.17 -8.74
N PRO A 435 -31.20 -4.59 -7.78
CA PRO A 435 -30.37 -3.42 -8.04
C PRO A 435 -29.38 -3.68 -9.18
N SER A 436 -28.97 -2.64 -9.88
CA SER A 436 -27.90 -2.78 -10.88
C SER A 436 -26.57 -3.19 -10.22
N PRO A 437 -25.62 -3.81 -10.96
CA PRO A 437 -24.30 -4.14 -10.43
C PRO A 437 -23.55 -2.94 -9.81
N LEU A 438 -23.69 -1.73 -10.39
CA LEU A 438 -23.15 -0.50 -9.80
C LEU A 438 -23.81 -0.15 -8.46
N ALA A 439 -25.12 -0.32 -8.34
CA ALA A 439 -25.80 -0.12 -7.07
C ALA A 439 -25.46 -1.21 -6.04
N MET A 440 -25.22 -2.44 -6.48
CA MET A 440 -24.70 -3.52 -5.61
C MET A 440 -23.28 -3.23 -5.12
N ALA A 441 -22.44 -2.61 -5.95
CA ALA A 441 -21.07 -2.22 -5.57
C ALA A 441 -21.04 -1.20 -4.42
N LEU A 442 -22.07 -0.35 -4.25
CA LEU A 442 -22.23 0.52 -3.08
C LEU A 442 -22.45 -0.27 -1.78
N GLU A 443 -22.80 -1.53 -1.88
CA GLU A 443 -23.01 -2.43 -0.75
C GLU A 443 -21.79 -3.29 -0.42
N SER A 444 -20.67 -3.15 -1.15
CA SER A 444 -19.44 -3.88 -0.91
C SER A 444 -18.89 -3.67 0.51
N ASP A 445 -18.26 -4.69 1.08
CA ASP A 445 -17.53 -4.57 2.34
C ASP A 445 -16.29 -3.66 2.20
N TYR A 446 -15.75 -3.52 0.97
CA TYR A 446 -14.54 -2.73 0.69
C TYR A 446 -14.88 -1.27 0.41
N HIS A 447 -14.25 -0.40 1.19
CA HIS A 447 -14.49 1.05 1.08
C HIS A 447 -14.15 1.59 -0.32
N GLN A 448 -13.04 1.17 -0.92
CA GLN A 448 -12.61 1.61 -2.26
C GLN A 448 -13.62 1.25 -3.35
N VAL A 449 -14.22 0.05 -3.28
CA VAL A 449 -15.27 -0.36 -4.24
C VAL A 449 -16.51 0.53 -4.09
N ARG A 450 -16.93 0.80 -2.84
CA ARG A 450 -18.08 1.69 -2.59
C ARG A 450 -17.82 3.10 -3.11
N LEU A 451 -16.62 3.64 -2.85
CA LEU A 451 -16.25 4.98 -3.32
C LEU A 451 -16.19 5.04 -4.85
N ALA A 452 -15.52 4.07 -5.49
CA ALA A 452 -15.48 3.98 -6.95
C ALA A 452 -16.89 3.91 -7.54
N ALA A 453 -17.80 3.10 -6.96
CA ALA A 453 -19.18 3.00 -7.38
C ALA A 453 -19.95 4.32 -7.21
N ALA A 454 -19.77 5.01 -6.07
CA ALA A 454 -20.42 6.31 -5.84
C ALA A 454 -19.98 7.36 -6.86
N LEU A 455 -18.65 7.45 -7.12
CA LEU A 455 -18.09 8.38 -8.10
C LEU A 455 -18.51 8.01 -9.54
N ALA A 456 -18.53 6.71 -9.88
CA ALA A 456 -19.00 6.21 -11.15
C ALA A 456 -20.45 6.60 -11.41
N ILE A 457 -21.33 6.37 -10.46
CA ILE A 457 -22.74 6.74 -10.55
C ILE A 457 -22.92 8.25 -10.72
N LEU A 458 -22.17 9.07 -10.00
CA LEU A 458 -22.22 10.52 -10.16
C LEU A 458 -21.65 11.01 -11.50
N ARG A 459 -20.74 10.25 -12.12
CA ARG A 459 -20.25 10.51 -13.48
C ARG A 459 -21.32 10.22 -14.52
N LEU A 460 -22.13 9.17 -14.33
CA LEU A 460 -23.30 8.87 -15.17
C LEU A 460 -24.41 9.93 -15.08
N ASP A 461 -24.36 10.81 -14.09
CA ASP A 461 -25.20 11.99 -13.93
C ASP A 461 -26.72 11.70 -13.85
N PRO A 462 -27.19 10.82 -12.94
CA PRO A 462 -28.59 10.47 -12.82
C PRO A 462 -29.41 11.68 -12.37
N THR A 463 -30.55 11.91 -13.06
CA THR A 463 -31.51 13.00 -12.74
C THR A 463 -32.77 12.50 -12.05
N ARG A 464 -32.89 11.20 -11.81
CA ARG A 464 -34.02 10.54 -11.16
C ARG A 464 -33.56 9.53 -10.13
N MET A 465 -34.40 9.27 -9.14
CA MET A 465 -34.14 8.26 -8.11
C MET A 465 -33.98 6.87 -8.74
N TYR A 466 -33.02 6.12 -8.22
CA TYR A 466 -32.72 4.73 -8.59
C TYR A 466 -32.48 3.91 -7.32
N ALA A 467 -32.47 2.57 -7.44
CA ALA A 467 -32.18 1.70 -6.30
C ALA A 467 -30.72 1.90 -5.81
N GLY A 468 -30.54 2.18 -4.51
CA GLY A 468 -29.24 2.47 -3.92
C GLY A 468 -28.82 3.94 -3.93
N SER A 469 -29.67 4.89 -4.36
CA SER A 469 -29.33 6.32 -4.39
C SER A 469 -28.94 6.89 -3.01
N SER A 470 -29.54 6.40 -1.91
CA SER A 470 -29.16 6.77 -0.54
C SER A 470 -27.78 6.26 -0.13
N ASP A 471 -27.30 5.19 -0.73
CA ASP A 471 -26.00 4.60 -0.41
C ASP A 471 -24.84 5.40 -1.00
N VAL A 472 -25.07 6.13 -2.10
CA VAL A 472 -24.12 7.11 -2.62
C VAL A 472 -23.81 8.17 -1.59
N LEU A 473 -24.82 8.82 -1.04
CA LEU A 473 -24.63 9.85 0.00
C LEU A 473 -23.95 9.30 1.25
N ARG A 474 -24.37 8.12 1.68
CA ARG A 474 -23.80 7.44 2.87
C ARG A 474 -22.33 7.11 2.68
N THR A 475 -21.94 6.69 1.46
CA THR A 475 -20.55 6.42 1.11
C THR A 475 -19.73 7.72 1.10
N LEU A 476 -20.21 8.76 0.43
CA LEU A 476 -19.53 10.06 0.37
C LEU A 476 -19.39 10.70 1.75
N GLU A 477 -20.47 10.69 2.56
CA GLU A 477 -20.45 11.18 3.94
C GLU A 477 -19.35 10.50 4.76
N ARG A 478 -19.33 9.16 4.73
CA ARG A 478 -18.34 8.40 5.48
C ARG A 478 -16.91 8.67 4.98
N THR A 479 -16.72 8.73 3.69
CA THR A 479 -15.41 9.06 3.11
C THR A 479 -14.94 10.45 3.54
N ALA A 480 -15.83 11.42 3.54
CA ALA A 480 -15.56 12.78 3.99
C ALA A 480 -15.17 12.88 5.48
N THR A 481 -15.34 11.82 6.29
CA THR A 481 -14.86 11.81 7.68
C THR A 481 -13.35 11.60 7.82
N ALA A 482 -12.63 11.25 6.76
CA ALA A 482 -11.18 11.08 6.84
C ALA A 482 -10.47 12.41 7.12
N ALA A 483 -9.45 12.32 7.95
CA ALA A 483 -8.56 13.44 8.30
C ALA A 483 -7.07 13.08 8.09
N GLY A 484 -6.81 11.94 7.43
CA GLY A 484 -5.45 11.44 7.22
C GLY A 484 -4.76 10.98 8.50
N ARG A 485 -5.54 10.60 9.54
CA ARG A 485 -5.01 10.11 10.81
C ARG A 485 -4.83 8.60 10.79
N ARG A 486 -3.94 8.10 11.63
CA ARG A 486 -3.68 6.67 11.80
C ARG A 486 -4.22 6.19 13.14
N ILE A 487 -5.53 5.96 13.23
CA ILE A 487 -6.22 5.68 14.49
C ILE A 487 -6.20 4.17 14.77
N VAL A 488 -5.86 3.82 16.01
CA VAL A 488 -6.01 2.47 16.57
C VAL A 488 -6.96 2.52 17.76
N VAL A 489 -8.07 1.79 17.68
CA VAL A 489 -9.00 1.72 18.80
C VAL A 489 -8.67 0.53 19.68
N ILE A 490 -8.39 0.78 20.96
CA ILE A 490 -8.02 -0.23 21.96
C ILE A 490 -9.20 -0.42 22.91
N ALA A 491 -9.85 -1.58 22.84
CA ALA A 491 -10.96 -1.94 23.74
C ALA A 491 -10.46 -2.89 24.82
N ASP A 492 -10.18 -2.37 26.00
CA ASP A 492 -9.74 -3.14 27.15
C ASP A 492 -10.42 -2.65 28.45
N PRO A 493 -11.09 -3.54 29.21
CA PRO A 493 -11.69 -3.16 30.49
C PRO A 493 -10.65 -2.80 31.57
N HIS A 494 -9.38 -3.20 31.41
CA HIS A 494 -8.28 -2.91 32.35
C HIS A 494 -7.54 -1.64 31.93
N GLN A 495 -7.88 -0.52 32.55
CA GLN A 495 -7.39 0.79 32.15
C GLN A 495 -5.88 0.96 32.20
N GLU A 496 -5.21 0.37 33.18
CA GLU A 496 -3.73 0.43 33.27
C GLU A 496 -3.06 -0.25 32.08
N ARG A 497 -3.50 -1.46 31.73
CA ARG A 497 -3.00 -2.20 30.57
C ARG A 497 -3.28 -1.46 29.25
N ALA A 498 -4.50 -0.95 29.11
CA ALA A 498 -4.88 -0.15 27.95
C ALA A 498 -4.03 1.12 27.79
N THR A 499 -3.71 1.81 28.90
CA THR A 499 -2.88 3.03 28.88
C THR A 499 -1.43 2.71 28.52
N LEU A 500 -0.86 1.61 29.04
CA LEU A 500 0.48 1.17 28.68
C LEU A 500 0.57 0.82 27.19
N LEU A 501 -0.40 0.04 26.70
CA LEU A 501 -0.47 -0.32 25.27
C LEU A 501 -0.67 0.93 24.39
N ALA A 502 -1.49 1.88 24.80
CA ALA A 502 -1.68 3.14 24.09
C ALA A 502 -0.37 3.93 23.98
N GLY A 503 0.46 3.95 25.04
CA GLY A 503 1.80 4.53 24.99
C GLY A 503 2.68 3.89 23.93
N ILE A 504 2.72 2.55 23.88
CA ILE A 504 3.48 1.79 22.85
C ILE A 504 2.96 2.10 21.46
N VAL A 505 1.65 2.08 21.24
CA VAL A 505 1.00 2.38 19.97
C VAL A 505 1.36 3.80 19.48
N GLN A 506 1.40 4.77 20.41
CA GLN A 506 1.75 6.15 20.10
C GLN A 506 3.22 6.33 19.70
N THR A 507 4.18 5.61 20.32
CA THR A 507 5.60 5.69 19.95
C THR A 507 5.85 5.21 18.51
N VAL A 508 5.02 4.29 18.02
CA VAL A 508 5.10 3.76 16.64
C VAL A 508 4.39 4.67 15.60
N GLY A 509 3.80 5.78 16.04
CA GLY A 509 3.21 6.79 15.15
C GLY A 509 1.73 6.59 14.85
N PHE A 510 1.01 5.79 15.64
CA PHE A 510 -0.45 5.71 15.59
C PHE A 510 -1.10 6.63 16.64
N GLU A 511 -2.36 6.98 16.43
CA GLU A 511 -3.19 7.71 17.40
C GLU A 511 -4.08 6.70 18.15
N PRO A 512 -3.76 6.37 19.42
CA PRO A 512 -4.55 5.42 20.18
C PRO A 512 -5.84 6.06 20.72
N VAL A 513 -6.95 5.35 20.58
CA VAL A 513 -8.25 5.69 21.23
C VAL A 513 -8.61 4.55 22.17
N VAL A 514 -8.55 4.80 23.47
CA VAL A 514 -8.83 3.78 24.51
C VAL A 514 -10.30 3.82 24.89
N VAL A 515 -10.93 2.64 24.91
CA VAL A 515 -12.30 2.42 25.34
C VAL A 515 -12.41 1.19 26.25
N SER A 516 -13.39 1.19 27.17
CA SER A 516 -13.50 0.14 28.19
C SER A 516 -14.40 -1.04 27.80
N GLY A 517 -15.15 -0.96 26.68
CA GLY A 517 -16.10 -2.00 26.30
C GLY A 517 -16.58 -1.94 24.86
N GLY A 518 -17.31 -2.98 24.43
CA GLY A 518 -17.74 -3.16 23.05
C GLY A 518 -18.63 -2.05 22.50
N SER A 519 -19.57 -1.53 23.27
CA SER A 519 -20.45 -0.44 22.81
C SER A 519 -19.68 0.86 22.53
N ALA A 520 -18.67 1.16 23.33
CA ALA A 520 -17.81 2.32 23.10
C ALA A 520 -16.88 2.08 21.89
N LEU A 521 -16.38 0.86 21.72
CA LEU A 521 -15.62 0.43 20.55
C LEU A 521 -16.39 0.69 19.24
N PHE A 522 -17.65 0.26 19.16
CA PHE A 522 -18.48 0.48 17.97
C PHE A 522 -18.63 1.96 17.64
N ARG A 523 -18.90 2.79 18.64
CA ARG A 523 -19.05 4.24 18.45
C ARG A 523 -17.79 4.86 17.84
N GLU A 524 -16.62 4.52 18.35
CA GLU A 524 -15.36 5.05 17.82
C GLU A 524 -15.02 4.46 16.45
N ALA A 525 -15.21 3.16 16.23
CA ALA A 525 -14.98 2.50 14.94
C ALA A 525 -15.91 3.02 13.83
N TYR A 526 -17.11 3.51 14.20
CA TYR A 526 -18.06 4.05 13.24
C TYR A 526 -17.87 5.55 12.97
N ARG A 527 -17.11 6.26 13.77
CA ARG A 527 -16.97 7.72 13.71
C ARG A 527 -16.21 8.20 12.47
N THR A 528 -15.17 7.50 12.07
CA THR A 528 -14.29 7.89 10.96
C THR A 528 -13.74 6.66 10.23
N ILE A 529 -13.32 6.86 8.98
CA ILE A 529 -12.58 5.84 8.23
C ILE A 529 -11.07 5.83 8.52
N ASP A 530 -10.58 6.76 9.35
CA ASP A 530 -9.16 6.83 9.73
C ASP A 530 -8.74 5.70 10.68
N VAL A 531 -9.67 4.86 11.14
CA VAL A 531 -9.36 3.68 11.95
C VAL A 531 -8.63 2.65 11.09
N GLU A 532 -7.36 2.37 11.41
CA GLU A 532 -6.54 1.40 10.67
C GLU A 532 -6.80 -0.03 11.14
N PHE A 533 -6.89 -0.25 12.43
CA PHE A 533 -7.22 -1.55 13.03
C PHE A 533 -7.77 -1.41 14.45
N LEU A 534 -8.31 -2.50 14.95
CA LEU A 534 -8.88 -2.59 16.29
C LEU A 534 -8.05 -3.56 17.13
N LEU A 535 -7.78 -3.21 18.39
CA LEU A 535 -7.22 -4.10 19.40
C LEU A 535 -8.27 -4.36 20.47
N ILE A 536 -8.69 -5.61 20.60
CA ILE A 536 -9.81 -5.98 21.47
C ILE A 536 -9.34 -7.00 22.51
N SER A 537 -9.42 -6.65 23.79
CA SER A 537 -9.15 -7.58 24.87
C SER A 537 -10.13 -8.77 24.83
N GLU A 538 -9.65 -9.98 25.06
CA GLU A 538 -10.53 -11.16 25.20
C GLU A 538 -11.56 -11.02 26.31
N ASN A 539 -11.32 -10.14 27.27
CA ASN A 539 -12.19 -9.86 28.42
C ASN A 539 -13.17 -8.69 28.17
N VAL A 540 -13.29 -8.22 26.93
CA VAL A 540 -14.22 -7.16 26.56
C VAL A 540 -15.65 -7.54 26.91
N SER A 541 -16.43 -6.56 27.38
CA SER A 541 -17.83 -6.75 27.79
C SER A 541 -18.72 -5.65 27.21
N GLY A 542 -20.02 -5.93 27.18
CA GLY A 542 -21.05 -5.04 26.66
C GLY A 542 -20.92 -4.67 25.17
N PRO A 543 -20.97 -5.62 24.22
CA PRO A 543 -21.12 -7.07 24.32
C PRO A 543 -19.80 -7.85 24.57
N ILE A 544 -19.88 -9.19 24.70
CA ILE A 544 -18.71 -10.08 24.86
C ILE A 544 -17.94 -10.21 23.52
N LEU A 545 -16.70 -10.70 23.57
CA LEU A 545 -15.81 -10.79 22.44
C LEU A 545 -16.46 -11.41 21.18
N THR A 546 -17.07 -12.58 21.32
CA THR A 546 -17.67 -13.31 20.18
C THR A 546 -18.78 -12.50 19.50
N GLU A 547 -19.65 -11.89 20.29
CA GLU A 547 -20.72 -11.02 19.79
C GLU A 547 -20.14 -9.73 19.17
N THR A 548 -19.11 -9.17 19.81
CA THR A 548 -18.40 -7.99 19.31
C THR A 548 -17.83 -8.24 17.92
N LEU A 549 -17.11 -9.37 17.72
CA LEU A 549 -16.56 -9.75 16.44
C LEU A 549 -17.66 -9.96 15.38
N GLN A 550 -18.77 -10.62 15.73
CA GLN A 550 -19.88 -10.83 14.81
C GLN A 550 -20.54 -9.51 14.37
N ILE A 551 -20.73 -8.56 15.29
CA ILE A 551 -21.32 -7.26 14.99
C ILE A 551 -20.39 -6.48 14.05
N LEU A 552 -19.07 -6.44 14.34
CA LEU A 552 -18.09 -5.74 13.52
C LEU A 552 -18.03 -6.33 12.10
N ARG A 553 -18.13 -7.64 11.95
CA ARG A 553 -18.09 -8.31 10.62
C ARG A 553 -19.37 -8.17 9.81
N LYS A 554 -20.50 -7.91 10.47
CA LYS A 554 -21.80 -7.68 9.79
C LYS A 554 -21.98 -6.22 9.34
N ASP A 555 -21.32 -5.28 9.96
CA ASP A 555 -21.43 -3.87 9.62
C ASP A 555 -20.41 -3.51 8.54
N ARG A 556 -20.88 -3.08 7.37
CA ARG A 556 -20.05 -2.70 6.21
C ARG A 556 -18.98 -1.65 6.52
N ARG A 557 -19.18 -0.83 7.57
CA ARG A 557 -18.23 0.20 8.00
C ARG A 557 -16.98 -0.38 8.64
N THR A 558 -17.08 -1.58 9.20
CA THR A 558 -16.03 -2.22 10.00
C THR A 558 -15.70 -3.63 9.52
N ALA A 559 -16.47 -4.17 8.56
CA ALA A 559 -16.30 -5.53 8.06
C ALA A 559 -14.88 -5.82 7.57
N ASP A 560 -14.21 -4.83 6.97
CA ASP A 560 -12.86 -4.96 6.43
C ASP A 560 -11.74 -4.59 7.42
N LEU A 561 -12.06 -4.01 8.57
CA LEU A 561 -11.03 -3.62 9.55
C LEU A 561 -10.30 -4.84 10.12
N PRO A 562 -8.95 -4.80 10.21
CA PRO A 562 -8.20 -5.81 10.93
C PRO A 562 -8.50 -5.74 12.41
N ILE A 563 -8.56 -6.90 13.05
CA ILE A 563 -8.84 -7.01 14.47
C ILE A 563 -7.75 -7.85 15.12
N GLY A 564 -7.00 -7.24 16.06
CA GLY A 564 -6.13 -7.95 16.98
C GLY A 564 -6.89 -8.32 18.26
N VAL A 565 -7.03 -9.62 18.55
CA VAL A 565 -7.60 -10.08 19.81
C VAL A 565 -6.47 -10.25 20.81
N LEU A 566 -6.43 -9.38 21.82
CA LEU A 566 -5.45 -9.42 22.89
C LEU A 566 -5.81 -10.53 23.88
N ALA A 567 -5.04 -11.60 23.89
CA ALA A 567 -5.22 -12.77 24.72
C ALA A 567 -4.11 -12.92 25.76
N ASP A 568 -4.42 -13.58 26.86
CA ASP A 568 -3.42 -14.02 27.82
C ASP A 568 -2.66 -15.24 27.26
N PRO A 569 -1.37 -15.48 27.66
CA PRO A 569 -0.60 -16.61 27.14
C PRO A 569 -1.27 -17.97 27.31
N GLU A 570 -2.08 -18.14 28.37
CA GLU A 570 -2.78 -19.39 28.68
C GLU A 570 -3.98 -19.64 27.75
N THR A 571 -4.58 -18.58 27.22
CA THR A 571 -5.80 -18.64 26.38
C THR A 571 -5.50 -18.46 24.89
N LEU A 572 -4.30 -18.03 24.52
CA LEU A 572 -3.91 -17.68 23.15
C LEU A 572 -4.30 -18.78 22.12
N MET A 573 -3.90 -20.02 22.37
CA MET A 573 -4.21 -21.14 21.46
C MET A 573 -5.72 -21.31 21.24
N THR A 574 -6.53 -21.09 22.30
CA THR A 574 -7.99 -21.15 22.19
C THR A 574 -8.54 -20.03 21.33
N ARG A 575 -7.96 -18.82 21.44
CA ARG A 575 -8.36 -17.65 20.63
C ARG A 575 -7.91 -17.80 19.18
N GLU A 576 -6.72 -18.33 18.94
CA GLU A 576 -6.26 -18.67 17.60
C GLU A 576 -7.23 -19.61 16.87
N VAL A 577 -7.67 -20.66 17.53
CA VAL A 577 -8.67 -21.60 16.95
C VAL A 577 -10.00 -20.88 16.69
N GLN A 578 -10.43 -19.98 17.59
CA GLN A 578 -11.68 -19.25 17.41
C GLN A 578 -11.63 -18.22 16.26
N THR A 579 -10.48 -17.64 16.02
CA THR A 579 -10.29 -16.61 14.99
C THR A 579 -9.81 -17.16 13.64
N ALA A 580 -9.34 -18.41 13.58
CA ALA A 580 -8.78 -19.06 12.38
C ALA A 580 -9.69 -19.01 11.13
N GLY A 581 -11.00 -18.88 11.33
CA GLY A 581 -11.97 -18.77 10.22
C GLY A 581 -12.06 -17.38 9.55
N ASP A 582 -11.46 -16.35 10.16
CA ASP A 582 -11.44 -14.98 9.63
C ASP A 582 -10.00 -14.48 9.48
N PRO A 583 -9.46 -14.39 8.26
CA PRO A 583 -8.07 -13.98 8.03
C PRO A 583 -7.79 -12.52 8.43
N ARG A 584 -8.81 -11.72 8.72
CA ARG A 584 -8.70 -10.33 9.20
C ARG A 584 -8.69 -10.23 10.72
N THR A 585 -8.78 -11.34 11.43
CA THR A 585 -8.77 -11.41 12.91
C THR A 585 -7.60 -12.26 13.35
N LEU A 586 -6.67 -11.65 14.09
CA LEU A 586 -5.48 -12.32 14.62
C LEU A 586 -5.55 -12.34 16.15
N ALA A 587 -5.43 -13.53 16.75
CA ALA A 587 -5.19 -13.63 18.18
C ALA A 587 -3.71 -13.35 18.47
N MET A 588 -3.42 -12.52 19.45
CA MET A 588 -2.07 -12.09 19.79
C MET A 588 -1.90 -11.90 21.29
N ILE A 589 -0.70 -12.11 21.79
CA ILE A 589 -0.35 -11.76 23.17
C ILE A 589 -0.30 -10.24 23.29
N THR A 590 -0.77 -9.67 24.41
CA THR A 590 -0.68 -8.22 24.64
C THR A 590 0.79 -7.79 24.56
N PRO A 591 1.17 -6.90 23.61
CA PRO A 591 2.56 -6.42 23.48
C PRO A 591 3.03 -5.70 24.73
N GLN A 592 4.29 -5.95 25.13
CA GLN A 592 4.90 -5.35 26.30
C GLN A 592 5.93 -4.25 25.93
N ASP A 593 6.35 -4.21 24.68
CA ASP A 593 7.33 -3.29 24.11
C ASP A 593 6.99 -2.93 22.66
N GLU A 594 7.74 -2.00 22.13
CA GLU A 594 7.58 -1.47 20.76
C GLU A 594 7.87 -2.54 19.69
N GLU A 595 8.95 -3.34 19.88
CA GLU A 595 9.34 -4.37 18.91
C GLU A 595 8.27 -5.46 18.80
N GLY A 596 7.75 -5.91 19.92
CA GLY A 596 6.66 -6.89 19.96
C GLY A 596 5.36 -6.37 19.33
N PHE A 597 5.03 -5.08 19.55
CA PHE A 597 3.87 -4.46 18.93
C PHE A 597 4.05 -4.34 17.41
N VAL A 598 5.18 -3.85 16.93
CA VAL A 598 5.48 -3.71 15.50
C VAL A 598 5.37 -5.06 14.81
N PHE A 599 5.99 -6.10 15.36
CA PHE A 599 5.92 -7.46 14.80
C PHE A 599 4.48 -7.98 14.66
N GLN A 600 3.66 -7.81 15.70
CA GLN A 600 2.27 -8.29 15.69
C GLN A 600 1.36 -7.42 14.81
N ALA A 601 1.56 -6.10 14.81
CA ALA A 601 0.84 -5.19 13.94
C ALA A 601 1.13 -5.48 12.46
N GLU A 602 2.38 -5.77 12.12
CA GLU A 602 2.75 -6.19 10.77
C GLU A 602 2.03 -7.47 10.34
N GLN A 603 1.98 -8.49 11.19
CA GLN A 603 1.24 -9.71 10.89
C GLN A 603 -0.26 -9.45 10.67
N LEU A 604 -0.86 -8.60 11.51
CA LEU A 604 -2.25 -8.21 11.39
C LEU A 604 -2.53 -7.44 10.10
N LEU A 605 -1.65 -6.53 9.74
CA LEU A 605 -1.79 -5.68 8.55
C LEU A 605 -1.47 -6.42 7.25
N ARG A 606 -0.66 -7.48 7.29
CA ARG A 606 -0.27 -8.32 6.14
C ARG A 606 -1.27 -9.42 5.80
N SER A 607 -2.43 -9.47 6.43
CA SER A 607 -3.45 -10.48 6.12
C SER A 607 -3.69 -10.62 4.62
N PRO A 608 -3.70 -11.84 4.06
CA PRO A 608 -3.84 -12.07 2.62
C PRO A 608 -5.05 -11.34 2.01
N GLY A 609 -4.85 -10.69 0.89
CA GLY A 609 -5.90 -10.00 0.14
C GLY A 609 -6.36 -8.67 0.76
N ARG A 610 -5.60 -8.07 1.68
CA ARG A 610 -5.86 -6.74 2.17
C ARG A 610 -5.19 -5.70 1.27
N MET A 611 -5.99 -4.75 0.83
CA MET A 611 -5.51 -3.52 0.22
C MET A 611 -5.29 -2.50 1.34
N LEU A 612 -4.02 -2.19 1.63
CA LEU A 612 -3.68 -1.14 2.59
C LEU A 612 -3.93 0.21 1.96
N VAL A 613 -4.84 0.98 2.56
CA VAL A 613 -5.09 2.38 2.19
C VAL A 613 -4.28 3.24 3.13
N THR A 614 -3.37 4.05 2.59
CA THR A 614 -2.55 4.95 3.41
C THR A 614 -3.40 6.09 3.99
N ALA A 615 -2.87 6.79 5.00
CA ALA A 615 -3.53 7.94 5.57
C ALA A 615 -3.68 9.08 4.54
N GLU A 616 -2.66 9.28 3.71
CA GLU A 616 -2.67 10.23 2.60
C GLU A 616 -3.75 9.89 1.58
N GLN A 617 -3.89 8.60 1.25
CA GLN A 617 -4.93 8.14 0.34
C GLN A 617 -6.33 8.39 0.90
N ARG A 618 -6.57 8.08 2.18
CA ARG A 618 -7.87 8.37 2.81
C ARG A 618 -8.22 9.85 2.78
N LEU A 619 -7.20 10.73 2.92
CA LEU A 619 -7.40 12.17 2.80
C LEU A 619 -7.75 12.57 1.36
N ALA A 620 -7.03 12.06 0.36
CA ALA A 620 -7.34 12.29 -1.05
C ALA A 620 -8.74 11.79 -1.44
N ASP A 621 -9.14 10.62 -0.94
CA ASP A 621 -10.49 10.09 -1.11
C ASP A 621 -11.55 11.02 -0.49
N ALA A 622 -11.25 11.62 0.66
CA ALA A 622 -12.15 12.59 1.30
C ALA A 622 -12.30 13.88 0.49
N GLU A 623 -11.22 14.37 -0.13
CA GLU A 623 -11.28 15.52 -1.05
C GLU A 623 -12.17 15.23 -2.25
N LEU A 624 -12.02 14.03 -2.87
CA LEU A 624 -12.90 13.60 -3.96
C LEU A 624 -14.37 13.50 -3.53
N ALA A 625 -14.63 12.94 -2.34
CA ALA A 625 -15.98 12.86 -1.80
C ALA A 625 -16.58 14.24 -1.53
N MET A 626 -15.79 15.18 -0.98
CA MET A 626 -16.25 16.55 -0.72
C MET A 626 -16.53 17.32 -2.00
N THR A 627 -15.69 17.17 -3.03
CA THR A 627 -15.93 17.73 -4.38
C THR A 627 -17.25 17.21 -4.98
N ALA A 628 -17.51 15.91 -4.83
CA ALA A 628 -18.77 15.30 -5.27
C ALA A 628 -19.97 15.84 -4.50
N LEU A 629 -19.87 15.97 -3.16
CA LEU A 629 -20.92 16.55 -2.33
C LEU A 629 -21.18 18.02 -2.64
N ALA A 630 -20.13 18.80 -2.94
CA ALA A 630 -20.25 20.19 -3.37
C ALA A 630 -21.02 20.33 -4.69
N LYS A 631 -20.73 19.45 -5.68
CA LYS A 631 -21.49 19.38 -6.94
C LYS A 631 -22.97 19.11 -6.70
N LEU A 632 -23.28 18.14 -5.84
CA LEU A 632 -24.69 17.80 -5.52
C LEU A 632 -25.40 18.94 -4.79
N ALA A 633 -24.74 19.60 -3.85
CA ALA A 633 -25.27 20.69 -3.06
C ALA A 633 -25.52 21.96 -3.92
N ASN A 634 -24.58 22.29 -4.81
CA ASN A 634 -24.70 23.42 -5.76
C ASN A 634 -25.86 23.24 -6.75
N GLN A 635 -26.06 22.01 -7.25
CA GLN A 635 -27.11 21.70 -8.24
C GLN A 635 -28.32 21.00 -7.62
N ARG A 636 -28.71 21.38 -6.43
CA ARG A 636 -29.74 20.72 -5.62
C ARG A 636 -31.08 20.54 -6.33
N GLN A 637 -31.49 21.47 -7.21
CA GLN A 637 -32.73 21.33 -7.99
C GLN A 637 -32.66 20.14 -8.98
N ARG A 638 -31.49 19.92 -9.59
CA ARG A 638 -31.25 18.80 -10.52
C ARG A 638 -31.21 17.47 -9.78
N TYR A 639 -30.61 17.44 -8.61
CA TYR A 639 -30.40 16.26 -7.79
C TYR A 639 -31.32 16.20 -6.57
N SER A 640 -32.55 16.68 -6.71
CA SER A 640 -33.52 16.84 -5.61
C SER A 640 -33.89 15.54 -4.89
N PHE A 641 -33.61 14.39 -5.47
CA PHE A 641 -33.84 13.08 -4.86
C PHE A 641 -32.72 12.65 -3.88
N TYR A 642 -31.59 13.34 -3.87
CA TYR A 642 -30.57 13.17 -2.85
C TYR A 642 -30.87 14.06 -1.65
N ASP A 643 -31.13 13.45 -0.49
CA ASP A 643 -31.34 14.17 0.75
C ASP A 643 -30.00 14.51 1.42
N LEU A 644 -29.56 15.76 1.25
CA LEU A 644 -28.29 16.26 1.80
C LEU A 644 -28.37 16.73 3.27
N TRP A 645 -29.57 16.84 3.86
CA TRP A 645 -29.75 17.35 5.21
C TRP A 645 -29.06 16.52 6.30
N PRO A 646 -29.04 15.18 6.25
CA PRO A 646 -28.35 14.37 7.23
C PRO A 646 -26.85 14.63 7.33
N LEU A 647 -26.21 15.14 6.26
CA LEU A 647 -24.78 15.43 6.20
C LEU A 647 -24.36 16.59 7.10
N GLU A 648 -25.29 17.49 7.46
CA GLU A 648 -24.99 18.72 8.19
C GLU A 648 -24.21 18.47 9.48
N SER A 649 -24.65 17.52 10.30
CA SER A 649 -24.02 17.22 11.59
C SER A 649 -22.57 16.77 11.43
N THR A 650 -22.30 15.93 10.43
CA THR A 650 -20.97 15.45 10.10
C THR A 650 -20.07 16.59 9.61
N LEU A 651 -20.59 17.43 8.69
CA LEU A 651 -19.86 18.57 8.15
C LEU A 651 -19.56 19.64 9.21
N LEU A 652 -20.49 19.91 10.11
CA LEU A 652 -20.26 20.83 11.23
C LEU A 652 -19.18 20.33 12.20
N SER A 653 -19.09 19.00 12.42
CA SER A 653 -18.00 18.41 13.20
C SER A 653 -16.67 18.57 12.48
N ARG A 654 -16.62 18.30 11.18
CA ARG A 654 -15.42 18.43 10.34
C ARG A 654 -14.90 19.86 10.28
N LEU A 655 -15.79 20.84 10.14
CA LEU A 655 -15.43 22.26 10.15
C LEU A 655 -14.71 22.66 11.45
N ARG A 656 -15.16 22.12 12.60
CA ARG A 656 -14.52 22.35 13.90
C ARG A 656 -13.15 21.68 14.02
N GLU A 657 -12.99 20.47 13.48
CA GLU A 657 -11.73 19.72 13.48
C GLU A 657 -10.66 20.40 12.62
N GLY A 658 -11.04 21.15 11.58
CA GLY A 658 -10.16 21.96 10.75
C GLY A 658 -9.52 21.23 9.58
N ALA A 659 -9.89 19.97 9.32
CA ALA A 659 -9.49 19.26 8.13
C ALA A 659 -10.46 19.56 6.98
N LEU A 660 -9.94 19.73 5.76
CA LEU A 660 -10.72 20.06 4.55
C LEU A 660 -11.68 21.26 4.75
N THR A 661 -11.24 22.26 5.52
CA THR A 661 -12.12 23.37 5.93
C THR A 661 -12.74 24.10 4.74
N GLU A 662 -11.98 24.28 3.65
CA GLU A 662 -12.42 24.99 2.45
C GLU A 662 -13.57 24.26 1.76
N ASP A 663 -13.41 22.96 1.51
CA ASP A 663 -14.44 22.13 0.86
C ASP A 663 -15.67 21.96 1.76
N VAL A 664 -15.46 21.72 3.06
CA VAL A 664 -16.54 21.60 4.05
C VAL A 664 -17.34 22.91 4.13
N ALA A 665 -16.66 24.06 4.17
CA ALA A 665 -17.31 25.38 4.19
C ALA A 665 -18.18 25.57 2.94
N MET A 666 -17.67 25.21 1.77
CA MET A 666 -18.41 25.30 0.49
C MET A 666 -19.72 24.50 0.55
N VAL A 667 -19.69 23.23 0.98
CA VAL A 667 -20.92 22.41 1.08
C VAL A 667 -21.88 22.98 2.10
N LEU A 668 -21.41 23.41 3.28
CA LEU A 668 -22.24 24.06 4.30
C LEU A 668 -22.86 25.37 3.77
N GLY A 669 -22.13 26.15 2.98
CA GLY A 669 -22.63 27.34 2.30
C GLY A 669 -23.82 27.04 1.38
N TYR A 670 -23.74 25.96 0.60
CA TYR A 670 -24.84 25.50 -0.26
C TYR A 670 -26.03 24.93 0.53
N LEU A 671 -25.80 24.23 1.64
CA LEU A 671 -26.87 23.78 2.54
C LEU A 671 -27.63 24.96 3.11
N GLY A 672 -26.93 26.00 3.55
CA GLY A 672 -27.49 27.28 3.94
C GLY A 672 -28.44 27.22 5.10
N THR A 673 -28.17 26.42 6.15
CA THR A 673 -28.94 26.29 7.37
C THR A 673 -28.53 27.33 8.41
N PRO A 674 -29.36 27.60 9.44
CA PRO A 674 -28.98 28.47 10.56
C PRO A 674 -27.69 27.98 11.26
N ALA A 675 -27.55 26.67 11.48
CA ALA A 675 -26.37 26.08 12.13
C ALA A 675 -25.13 26.20 11.26
N ALA A 676 -25.26 26.00 9.91
CA ALA A 676 -24.18 26.21 8.98
C ALA A 676 -23.72 27.66 8.95
N GLN A 677 -24.66 28.65 8.84
CA GLN A 677 -24.31 30.06 8.84
C GLN A 677 -23.59 30.48 10.15
N GLN A 678 -24.09 30.00 11.30
CA GLN A 678 -23.46 30.29 12.60
C GLN A 678 -22.04 29.74 12.64
N SER A 679 -21.82 28.46 12.25
CA SER A 679 -20.54 27.83 12.36
C SER A 679 -19.52 28.43 11.37
N LEU A 680 -19.95 28.77 10.14
CA LEU A 680 -19.13 29.46 9.16
C LEU A 680 -18.62 30.79 9.66
N VAL A 681 -19.52 31.63 10.24
CA VAL A 681 -19.14 32.93 10.82
C VAL A 681 -18.23 32.76 12.05
N GLU A 682 -18.46 31.76 12.90
CA GLU A 682 -17.61 31.47 14.04
C GLU A 682 -16.17 31.13 13.63
N VAL A 683 -16.00 30.23 12.64
CA VAL A 683 -14.68 29.85 12.12
C VAL A 683 -14.03 31.01 11.38
N ALA A 684 -14.76 31.76 10.56
CA ALA A 684 -14.25 32.93 9.86
C ALA A 684 -13.72 34.00 10.84
N SER A 685 -14.35 34.16 11.96
CA SER A 685 -13.98 35.12 13.01
C SER A 685 -12.87 34.62 13.95
N ASP A 686 -12.51 33.33 13.89
CA ASP A 686 -11.50 32.75 14.78
C ASP A 686 -10.09 33.09 14.30
N THR A 687 -9.42 33.98 15.01
CA THR A 687 -8.06 34.46 14.67
C THR A 687 -6.98 33.40 14.81
N LEU A 688 -7.26 32.27 15.48
CA LEU A 688 -6.33 31.13 15.59
C LEU A 688 -6.33 30.25 14.35
N ARG A 689 -7.33 30.39 13.47
CA ARG A 689 -7.42 29.63 12.23
C ARG A 689 -6.57 30.28 11.12
N PRO A 690 -5.97 29.47 10.22
CA PRO A 690 -5.28 29.96 9.04
C PRO A 690 -6.16 30.88 8.19
N LEU A 691 -5.56 31.93 7.62
CA LEU A 691 -6.29 32.92 6.83
C LEU A 691 -7.09 32.30 5.65
N PRO A 692 -6.55 31.37 4.86
CA PRO A 692 -7.32 30.75 3.76
C PRO A 692 -8.61 30.06 4.25
N GLN A 693 -8.56 29.33 5.37
CA GLN A 693 -9.73 28.69 5.94
C GLN A 693 -10.80 29.70 6.38
N ARG A 694 -10.37 30.82 6.94
CA ARG A 694 -11.27 31.91 7.36
C ARG A 694 -11.93 32.59 6.16
N GLN A 695 -11.16 32.82 5.09
CA GLN A 695 -11.66 33.40 3.84
C GLN A 695 -12.69 32.47 3.18
N ALA A 696 -12.40 31.17 3.05
CA ALA A 696 -13.35 30.20 2.51
C ALA A 696 -14.67 30.15 3.32
N CYS A 697 -14.59 30.27 4.64
CA CYS A 697 -15.79 30.35 5.48
C CYS A 697 -16.61 31.62 5.24
N VAL A 698 -15.97 32.77 5.01
CA VAL A 698 -16.68 34.03 4.67
C VAL A 698 -17.35 33.91 3.29
N GLU A 699 -16.65 33.40 2.30
CA GLU A 699 -17.21 33.18 0.97
C GLU A 699 -18.42 32.26 1.01
N ALA A 700 -18.31 31.15 1.73
CA ALA A 700 -19.40 30.21 1.92
C ALA A 700 -20.58 30.84 2.69
N PHE A 701 -20.32 31.64 3.72
CA PHE A 701 -21.33 32.38 4.44
C PHE A 701 -22.05 33.38 3.53
N THR A 702 -21.33 34.17 2.77
CA THR A 702 -21.87 35.13 1.80
C THR A 702 -22.77 34.42 0.79
N HIS A 703 -22.31 33.30 0.20
CA HIS A 703 -23.12 32.49 -0.69
C HIS A 703 -24.40 31.98 -0.02
N SER A 704 -24.31 31.54 1.25
CA SER A 704 -25.44 31.07 2.01
C SER A 704 -26.48 32.20 2.25
N VAL A 705 -26.03 33.41 2.59
CA VAL A 705 -26.90 34.57 2.78
C VAL A 705 -27.58 35.00 1.47
N GLU A 706 -26.85 35.03 0.36
CA GLU A 706 -27.37 35.33 -0.97
C GLU A 706 -28.45 34.34 -1.40
N SER A 707 -28.24 33.04 -1.14
CA SER A 707 -29.13 31.95 -1.61
C SER A 707 -30.31 31.65 -0.69
N ARG A 708 -30.15 31.86 0.61
CA ARG A 708 -31.16 31.48 1.65
C ARG A 708 -31.64 32.63 2.51
N GLY A 709 -31.02 33.80 2.42
CA GLY A 709 -31.21 34.90 3.30
C GLY A 709 -30.43 34.76 4.61
N LEU A 710 -30.44 35.81 5.40
CA LEU A 710 -29.76 35.86 6.69
C LEU A 710 -30.56 35.08 7.76
N LEU A 711 -29.96 34.04 8.32
CA LEU A 711 -30.59 33.13 9.30
C LEU A 711 -29.95 33.24 10.70
N LEU A 712 -29.00 34.14 10.91
CA LEU A 712 -28.39 34.42 12.19
C LEU A 712 -29.38 35.14 13.13
N THR A 713 -29.29 34.85 14.43
CA THR A 713 -30.06 35.57 15.46
C THR A 713 -29.50 36.98 15.64
N LYS A 714 -30.32 37.88 16.18
CA LYS A 714 -29.91 39.27 16.50
C LYS A 714 -28.65 39.33 17.35
N ASP A 715 -28.52 38.44 18.34
CA ASP A 715 -27.36 38.43 19.22
C ASP A 715 -26.08 37.92 18.52
N GLN A 716 -26.26 37.01 17.55
CA GLN A 716 -25.15 36.56 16.72
C GLN A 716 -24.67 37.65 15.76
N ILE A 717 -25.59 38.43 15.21
CA ILE A 717 -25.30 39.60 14.36
C ILE A 717 -24.53 40.65 15.15
N LEU A 718 -25.06 41.04 16.32
CA LEU A 718 -24.44 42.06 17.19
C LEU A 718 -23.02 41.67 17.58
N ARG A 719 -22.79 40.40 17.87
CA ARG A 719 -21.42 39.90 18.16
C ARG A 719 -20.45 40.10 17.00
N GLN A 720 -20.89 40.06 15.75
CA GLN A 720 -19.99 40.32 14.63
C GLN A 720 -19.59 41.80 14.53
N TYR A 721 -20.53 42.73 14.79
CA TYR A 721 -20.20 44.13 14.89
C TYR A 721 -19.22 44.41 16.05
N ASP A 722 -19.42 43.79 17.23
CA ASP A 722 -18.50 43.93 18.35
C ASP A 722 -17.11 43.42 18.04
N ARG A 723 -17.00 42.25 17.32
CA ARG A 723 -15.72 41.71 16.86
C ARG A 723 -15.01 42.63 15.89
N TYR A 724 -15.74 43.18 14.93
CA TYR A 724 -15.18 44.14 13.98
C TYR A 724 -14.70 45.40 14.67
N ASN A 725 -15.52 45.99 15.52
CA ASN A 725 -15.17 47.21 16.28
C ASN A 725 -13.99 46.99 17.24
N GLY A 726 -13.83 45.77 17.78
CA GLY A 726 -12.68 45.40 18.61
C GLY A 726 -11.42 45.00 17.81
N SER A 727 -11.47 45.01 16.50
CA SER A 727 -10.38 44.50 15.64
C SER A 727 -9.31 45.57 15.28
N GLU A 728 -9.41 46.80 15.75
CA GLU A 728 -8.49 47.91 15.42
C GLU A 728 -7.01 47.59 15.70
N THR A 729 -6.74 46.70 16.68
CA THR A 729 -5.40 46.24 17.06
C THR A 729 -4.97 44.97 16.36
N LEU A 730 -5.82 44.36 15.56
CA LEU A 730 -5.56 43.12 14.84
C LEU A 730 -4.96 43.40 13.44
N GLY A 731 -4.34 42.38 12.84
CA GLY A 731 -3.75 42.52 11.51
C GLY A 731 -4.79 42.84 10.43
N ALA A 732 -4.35 43.56 9.36
CA ALA A 732 -5.21 44.01 8.28
C ALA A 732 -6.03 42.89 7.63
N ASP A 733 -5.44 41.70 7.46
CA ASP A 733 -6.15 40.53 6.89
C ASP A 733 -7.36 40.12 7.77
N THR A 734 -7.20 40.16 9.08
CA THR A 734 -8.30 39.87 10.02
C THR A 734 -9.41 40.93 9.94
N GLN A 735 -9.04 42.19 9.85
CA GLN A 735 -10.00 43.27 9.65
C GLN A 735 -10.77 43.10 8.34
N THR A 736 -10.09 42.73 7.27
CA THR A 736 -10.70 42.45 5.94
C THR A 736 -11.72 41.31 6.03
N VAL A 737 -11.38 40.20 6.66
CA VAL A 737 -12.29 39.06 6.83
C VAL A 737 -13.52 39.47 7.65
N LEU A 738 -13.35 40.21 8.76
CA LEU A 738 -14.46 40.68 9.59
C LEU A 738 -15.33 41.71 8.86
N ALA A 739 -14.72 42.59 8.03
CA ALA A 739 -15.45 43.52 7.18
C ALA A 739 -16.33 42.78 6.16
N GLN A 740 -15.78 41.77 5.48
CA GLN A 740 -16.55 40.94 4.54
C GLN A 740 -17.73 40.22 5.20
N ILE A 741 -17.61 39.80 6.47
CA ILE A 741 -18.75 39.26 7.22
C ILE A 741 -19.84 40.35 7.38
N LEU A 742 -19.47 41.58 7.74
CA LEU A 742 -20.43 42.65 7.88
C LEU A 742 -21.08 43.01 6.55
N ASP A 743 -20.31 43.05 5.46
CA ASP A 743 -20.84 43.28 4.11
C ASP A 743 -21.93 42.23 3.76
N ALA A 744 -21.69 40.97 4.11
CA ALA A 744 -22.67 39.88 3.89
C ALA A 744 -23.91 40.02 4.79
N LEU A 745 -23.75 40.53 6.03
CA LEU A 745 -24.88 40.79 6.95
C LEU A 745 -25.75 41.93 6.48
N GLU A 746 -25.16 42.96 5.85
CA GLU A 746 -25.85 44.16 5.38
C GLU A 746 -26.35 44.03 3.92
N ALA A 747 -25.97 42.97 3.24
CA ALA A 747 -26.37 42.73 1.86
C ALA A 747 -27.92 42.69 1.72
N PRO A 748 -28.50 43.40 0.75
CA PRO A 748 -29.94 43.38 0.54
C PRO A 748 -30.42 41.96 0.23
N THR A 749 -31.21 41.37 1.11
CA THR A 749 -31.84 40.06 0.89
C THR A 749 -32.71 40.11 -0.35
N LYS A 750 -32.27 39.45 -1.44
CA LYS A 750 -33.17 39.15 -2.54
C LYS A 750 -34.20 38.16 -1.97
N GLY A 751 -35.45 38.65 -1.82
CA GLY A 751 -36.53 37.86 -1.22
C GLY A 751 -36.63 36.48 -1.86
N VAL A 752 -36.16 35.47 -1.15
CA VAL A 752 -36.29 34.06 -1.56
C VAL A 752 -37.72 33.65 -1.27
N ARG A 753 -38.50 33.38 -2.32
CA ARG A 753 -39.75 32.63 -2.18
C ARG A 753 -39.37 31.23 -1.69
N PHE A 754 -39.72 30.91 -0.45
CA PHE A 754 -39.74 29.53 0.02
C PHE A 754 -40.84 28.81 -0.79
N ASP A 755 -40.46 28.04 -1.81
CA ASP A 755 -41.33 27.04 -2.36
C ASP A 755 -41.51 25.96 -1.29
N GLN A 756 -42.60 26.09 -0.53
CA GLN A 756 -43.09 24.98 0.30
C GLN A 756 -43.32 23.80 -0.65
N PRO A 757 -42.90 22.58 -0.31
CA PRO A 757 -43.34 21.41 -1.07
C PRO A 757 -44.84 21.40 -1.05
N ALA A 758 -45.45 21.33 -2.26
CA ALA A 758 -46.88 21.24 -2.44
C ALA A 758 -47.39 20.03 -1.64
N ILE A 759 -48.06 20.27 -0.56
CA ILE A 759 -48.83 19.25 0.16
C ILE A 759 -49.86 18.77 -0.81
N ALA A 760 -49.73 17.53 -1.29
CA ALA A 760 -50.73 16.90 -2.12
C ALA A 760 -52.08 16.94 -1.38
N PRO A 761 -53.20 17.36 -2.02
CA PRO A 761 -54.48 17.33 -1.37
C PRO A 761 -54.85 15.90 -0.98
N GLU A 762 -55.11 15.67 0.31
CA GLU A 762 -55.75 14.44 0.78
C GLU A 762 -57.05 14.23 -0.02
N ASN A 763 -57.12 13.22 -0.87
CA ASN A 763 -58.37 12.70 -1.36
C ASN A 763 -59.18 12.13 -0.18
N ARG A 764 -60.12 12.90 0.33
CA ARG A 764 -61.27 12.38 1.04
C ARG A 764 -62.25 11.87 -0.06
N GLU A 765 -62.34 10.54 -0.17
CA GLU A 765 -63.59 9.78 -0.26
C GLU A 765 -63.25 8.28 -0.27
#